data_d5bfd53b0fcdd9e4bc44ff115bded343
#
_entry.id   d5bfd53b0fcdd9e4bc44ff115bded343
#
_cell.length_a   1.000
_cell.length_b   1.000
_cell.length_c   1.000
_cell.angle_alpha   90.00
_cell.angle_beta   90.00
_cell.angle_gamma   90.00
#
_symmetry.space_group_name_H-M   'P 1'
#
loop_
_entity.id
_entity.type
_entity.pdbx_description
1 polymer ?
#
loop_
_entity_poly.entity_id
_entity_poly.type
_entity_poly.pdbx_seq_one_letter_code
_entity_poly.pdbx_strand_id
1 'polypeptide(L)'
;MVIFAPKYKSYIVMKKKNWMMSLLLMPLLAQAGEVTSPNGNVRVKFYTDGDGRPTYEMTYKERPVVLPSRLGLELARDKHASAGMDETDLMDRFTIVDEQTSEFDETWQPVWGETRDIRNHYRELAVTLKREWQKITSATQTGAIGQDLRFHERTIIIRFRVYDDGMGLRYEFPQQKELNYFLIKEERTEFAMAGDHMAWWLPGDYDTQEQETQQTRLSEIRERMQQAVNWGNSSVAVFSPTGVQTSLQMKSQDGLYINIHEAACADYATMHLELVDSQTKALTTKLEGSSNAYTPAPQPSAYPLPKPFTFVSHLTPDATGLKGAMQTPCSTPWRTVMVSDDARDMLSSNLILNLNEPCALDDVSWIHPTKYCGVWWEMIVGKSSWNYTDEFPSIKLEGDAFPNAKTTVVNYAKAKPNGRHGANNEKVKRYIDFAAKNGLDEVLVEGWNVGWEDWANMWKRDVFDFQTPYPDFDIEMLNRYAHSKGVKLLMHHETSSSAQNYERHMEKAFQLMNRYGYDAVKTGYVGDIIPRGDHHYSQSMNNHYLYVVKEAAKHHIMVNAHEATRPTGLCRTYPNLVGNESARGTEYEAFGGSRPDHTCILPFTRLQGGPMDYTPGIFVTRLSEWSDNTSWARITIAGSLALYLTMYSPLQMAADLPEHYERFDDAFQFIRDVPCDWDESIYLEAEPADYITVARKGKGTDNWFVGGKCDENGHQTTLKLDFLDKDKKYACTIYADAPDAHYESNPQAYVITKKTVKAGQTLKLKEAPGGGFAISLIAM
;
A
#
# COMPACT_ATOMS: atom_id res chain seq x y z
N MET A 1 -26.10 24.27 -13.20
CA MET A 1 -25.16 23.28 -12.69
C MET A 1 -25.61 21.93 -13.22
N VAL A 2 -25.00 21.48 -14.32
CA VAL A 2 -25.44 20.27 -15.06
C VAL A 2 -24.38 19.23 -14.82
N ILE A 3 -24.72 18.18 -14.10
CA ILE A 3 -23.85 17.02 -13.85
C ILE A 3 -24.03 16.07 -15.04
N PHE A 4 -22.97 15.84 -15.80
CA PHE A 4 -22.92 14.81 -16.83
C PHE A 4 -22.52 13.47 -16.22
N ALA A 5 -23.42 12.51 -16.26
CA ALA A 5 -23.09 11.11 -15.99
C ALA A 5 -22.61 10.43 -17.29
N PRO A 6 -21.57 9.60 -17.26
CA PRO A 6 -21.14 8.86 -18.43
C PRO A 6 -22.11 7.71 -18.73
N LYS A 7 -22.49 7.61 -20.00
CA LYS A 7 -23.35 6.53 -20.52
C LYS A 7 -22.51 5.29 -20.82
N TYR A 8 -22.66 4.25 -20.04
CA TYR A 8 -22.27 2.90 -20.46
C TYR A 8 -23.40 2.23 -21.23
N LYS A 9 -23.14 1.85 -22.48
CA LYS A 9 -24.00 0.97 -23.27
C LYS A 9 -23.40 -0.42 -23.27
N SER A 10 -24.00 -1.34 -22.52
CA SER A 10 -23.80 -2.77 -22.72
C SER A 10 -25.04 -3.33 -23.47
N TYR A 11 -24.80 -3.91 -24.63
CA TYR A 11 -25.85 -4.66 -25.36
C TYR A 11 -25.78 -6.13 -24.94
N ILE A 12 -26.80 -6.58 -24.26
CA ILE A 12 -27.05 -8.02 -24.09
C ILE A 12 -28.21 -8.39 -25.03
N VAL A 13 -27.94 -9.24 -26.02
CA VAL A 13 -28.93 -9.83 -26.88
C VAL A 13 -29.42 -11.11 -26.23
N MET A 14 -30.64 -11.08 -25.70
CA MET A 14 -31.31 -12.29 -25.23
C MET A 14 -32.01 -13.02 -26.41
N LYS A 15 -31.61 -14.27 -26.67
CA LYS A 15 -32.40 -15.23 -27.45
C LYS A 15 -33.35 -15.99 -26.51
N LYS A 16 -34.66 -15.74 -26.67
CA LYS A 16 -35.71 -16.55 -26.03
C LYS A 16 -35.73 -17.97 -26.64
N LYS A 17 -35.64 -18.99 -25.80
CA LYS A 17 -36.10 -20.35 -26.07
C LYS A 17 -37.02 -20.79 -24.94
N ASN A 18 -38.29 -21.01 -25.28
CA ASN A 18 -39.29 -21.60 -24.41
C ASN A 18 -38.96 -23.08 -24.16
N TRP A 19 -38.86 -23.48 -22.92
CA TRP A 19 -39.06 -24.88 -22.53
C TRP A 19 -39.93 -24.92 -21.27
N MET A 20 -41.03 -25.63 -21.40
CA MET A 20 -41.94 -26.00 -20.32
C MET A 20 -41.28 -27.15 -19.55
N MET A 21 -41.14 -27.03 -18.25
CA MET A 21 -40.62 -28.14 -17.42
C MET A 21 -41.42 -28.29 -16.13
N SER A 22 -41.78 -29.52 -15.91
CA SER A 22 -42.60 -30.01 -14.79
C SER A 22 -41.92 -29.80 -13.45
N LEU A 23 -42.64 -29.29 -12.45
CA LEU A 23 -42.18 -29.23 -11.04
C LEU A 23 -42.07 -30.63 -10.46
N LEU A 24 -40.88 -31.07 -10.16
CA LEU A 24 -40.57 -32.09 -9.17
C LEU A 24 -40.03 -31.38 -7.93
N LEU A 25 -40.77 -31.41 -6.82
CA LEU A 25 -40.30 -31.00 -5.50
C LEU A 25 -39.23 -32.01 -5.04
N MET A 26 -37.96 -31.67 -5.16
CA MET A 26 -36.88 -32.30 -4.41
C MET A 26 -36.60 -31.49 -3.16
N PRO A 27 -36.23 -32.10 -2.01
CA PRO A 27 -35.82 -31.35 -0.84
C PRO A 27 -34.55 -30.60 -1.17
N LEU A 28 -34.51 -29.27 -0.90
CA LEU A 28 -33.33 -28.46 -1.00
C LEU A 28 -32.27 -28.98 0.00
N LEU A 29 -31.38 -29.82 -0.48
CA LEU A 29 -30.07 -29.95 0.13
C LEU A 29 -29.36 -28.59 -0.04
N ALA A 30 -28.75 -28.07 1.03
CA ALA A 30 -27.91 -26.86 0.96
C ALA A 30 -26.95 -27.00 -0.23
N GLN A 31 -27.16 -26.21 -1.26
CA GLN A 31 -26.36 -26.27 -2.49
C GLN A 31 -25.04 -25.59 -2.18
N ALA A 32 -23.94 -26.35 -2.23
CA ALA A 32 -22.60 -25.84 -1.98
C ALA A 32 -21.95 -25.54 -3.33
N GLY A 33 -21.69 -24.25 -3.62
CA GLY A 33 -20.88 -23.86 -4.76
C GLY A 33 -19.41 -24.20 -4.52
N GLU A 34 -18.72 -24.70 -5.54
CA GLU A 34 -17.30 -24.99 -5.48
C GLU A 34 -16.60 -24.48 -6.75
N VAL A 35 -15.43 -23.90 -6.58
CA VAL A 35 -14.56 -23.44 -7.67
C VAL A 35 -13.12 -23.79 -7.36
N THR A 36 -12.40 -24.26 -8.40
CA THR A 36 -10.97 -24.57 -8.31
C THR A 36 -10.16 -23.65 -9.21
N SER A 37 -8.91 -23.40 -8.84
CA SER A 37 -7.97 -22.71 -9.74
C SER A 37 -7.80 -23.45 -11.07
N PRO A 38 -7.27 -22.78 -12.11
CA PRO A 38 -7.00 -23.42 -13.40
C PRO A 38 -6.13 -24.67 -13.29
N ASN A 39 -5.09 -24.66 -12.45
CA ASN A 39 -4.23 -25.83 -12.20
C ASN A 39 -4.81 -26.84 -11.19
N GLY A 40 -5.95 -26.52 -10.56
CA GLY A 40 -6.64 -27.37 -9.58
C GLY A 40 -6.03 -27.40 -8.17
N ASN A 41 -4.98 -26.64 -7.88
CA ASN A 41 -4.32 -26.65 -6.58
C ASN A 41 -5.06 -25.89 -5.49
N VAL A 42 -5.68 -24.75 -5.86
CA VAL A 42 -6.52 -23.95 -4.96
C VAL A 42 -7.97 -24.35 -5.16
N ARG A 43 -8.68 -24.61 -4.07
CA ARG A 43 -10.10 -24.92 -4.07
C ARG A 43 -10.82 -24.05 -3.06
N VAL A 44 -11.93 -23.43 -3.48
CA VAL A 44 -12.81 -22.63 -2.64
C VAL A 44 -14.20 -23.27 -2.68
N LYS A 45 -14.78 -23.46 -1.50
CA LYS A 45 -16.14 -23.95 -1.35
C LYS A 45 -16.96 -22.90 -0.62
N PHE A 46 -18.17 -22.67 -1.10
CA PHE A 46 -19.12 -21.72 -0.53
C PHE A 46 -20.46 -22.38 -0.23
N TYR A 47 -21.09 -22.04 0.90
CA TYR A 47 -22.42 -22.50 1.29
C TYR A 47 -23.06 -21.55 2.28
N THR A 48 -24.34 -21.73 2.59
CA THR A 48 -24.99 -21.13 3.73
C THR A 48 -25.16 -22.16 4.83
N ASP A 49 -24.88 -21.78 6.10
CA ASP A 49 -25.12 -22.65 7.25
C ASP A 49 -26.62 -22.78 7.60
N GLY A 50 -26.96 -23.50 8.67
CA GLY A 50 -28.34 -23.73 9.09
C GLY A 50 -29.14 -22.48 9.44
N ASP A 51 -28.48 -21.37 9.73
CA ASP A 51 -29.06 -20.06 10.00
C ASP A 51 -29.06 -19.14 8.75
N GLY A 52 -28.62 -19.66 7.61
CA GLY A 52 -28.48 -18.91 6.36
C GLY A 52 -27.30 -17.93 6.37
N ARG A 53 -26.23 -18.21 7.14
CA ARG A 53 -25.01 -17.40 7.14
C ARG A 53 -24.12 -17.80 5.98
N PRO A 54 -23.72 -16.86 5.11
CA PRO A 54 -22.74 -17.11 4.06
C PRO A 54 -21.43 -17.58 4.66
N THR A 55 -20.90 -18.70 4.18
CA THR A 55 -19.71 -19.34 4.74
C THR A 55 -18.84 -19.88 3.61
N TYR A 56 -17.53 -19.72 3.71
CA TYR A 56 -16.57 -20.26 2.74
C TYR A 56 -15.43 -20.99 3.44
N GLU A 57 -14.75 -21.84 2.69
CA GLU A 57 -13.50 -22.49 3.08
C GLU A 57 -12.54 -22.59 1.90
N MET A 58 -11.24 -22.63 2.17
CA MET A 58 -10.20 -22.69 1.12
C MET A 58 -9.15 -23.75 1.46
N THR A 59 -8.76 -24.54 0.43
CA THR A 59 -7.67 -25.50 0.51
C THR A 59 -6.63 -25.26 -0.58
N TYR A 60 -5.39 -25.64 -0.31
CA TYR A 60 -4.28 -25.66 -1.28
C TYR A 60 -3.64 -27.03 -1.31
N LYS A 61 -3.67 -27.70 -2.48
CA LYS A 61 -3.19 -29.09 -2.61
C LYS A 61 -3.77 -30.00 -1.52
N GLU A 62 -5.09 -29.92 -1.31
CA GLU A 62 -5.88 -30.62 -0.28
C GLU A 62 -5.54 -30.25 1.17
N ARG A 63 -4.59 -29.36 1.44
CA ARG A 63 -4.28 -28.84 2.78
C ARG A 63 -5.20 -27.67 3.12
N PRO A 64 -5.79 -27.59 4.32
CA PRO A 64 -6.64 -26.47 4.71
C PRO A 64 -5.81 -25.20 4.87
N VAL A 65 -6.29 -24.10 4.25
CA VAL A 65 -5.73 -22.76 4.35
C VAL A 65 -6.64 -21.88 5.18
N VAL A 66 -7.91 -21.78 4.78
CA VAL A 66 -8.97 -21.09 5.51
C VAL A 66 -10.04 -22.11 5.86
N LEU A 67 -10.27 -22.30 7.16
CA LEU A 67 -11.35 -23.14 7.69
C LEU A 67 -12.70 -22.44 7.48
N PRO A 68 -13.85 -23.11 7.71
CA PRO A 68 -15.17 -22.49 7.56
C PRO A 68 -15.24 -21.10 8.22
N SER A 69 -15.41 -20.08 7.38
CA SER A 69 -15.32 -18.66 7.70
C SER A 69 -16.58 -17.94 7.21
N ARG A 70 -17.19 -17.16 8.09
CA ARG A 70 -18.45 -16.46 7.80
C ARG A 70 -18.17 -15.15 7.03
N LEU A 71 -19.15 -14.75 6.26
CA LEU A 71 -19.16 -13.51 5.49
C LEU A 71 -20.38 -12.67 5.86
N GLY A 72 -20.25 -11.35 5.81
CA GLY A 72 -21.37 -10.44 6.01
C GLY A 72 -20.96 -9.02 6.37
N LEU A 73 -21.96 -8.16 6.53
CA LEU A 73 -21.79 -6.76 6.91
C LEU A 73 -22.80 -6.37 7.99
N GLU A 74 -22.34 -5.59 8.95
CA GLU A 74 -23.20 -4.82 9.85
C GLU A 74 -23.42 -3.43 9.25
N LEU A 75 -24.68 -3.04 9.06
CA LEU A 75 -25.03 -1.72 8.56
C LEU A 75 -25.34 -0.78 9.72
N ALA A 76 -25.00 0.49 9.58
CA ALA A 76 -25.41 1.51 10.52
C ALA A 76 -26.88 1.87 10.28
N ARG A 77 -27.59 2.18 11.37
CA ARG A 77 -28.99 2.61 11.27
C ARG A 77 -29.08 4.02 10.70
N ASP A 78 -29.76 4.16 9.58
CA ASP A 78 -30.10 5.47 9.05
C ASP A 78 -31.23 6.11 9.86
N LYS A 79 -31.02 7.30 10.39
CA LYS A 79 -32.01 8.10 11.13
C LYS A 79 -33.24 8.45 10.26
N HIS A 80 -33.06 8.46 8.96
CA HIS A 80 -34.10 8.81 7.97
C HIS A 80 -34.73 7.59 7.30
N ALA A 81 -34.27 6.37 7.64
CA ALA A 81 -34.92 5.16 7.12
C ALA A 81 -36.40 5.13 7.52
N SER A 82 -37.28 4.94 6.55
CA SER A 82 -38.70 4.75 6.81
C SER A 82 -38.90 3.49 7.66
N ALA A 83 -39.92 3.52 8.51
CA ALA A 83 -40.27 2.38 9.35
C ALA A 83 -40.45 1.10 8.49
N GLY A 84 -39.60 0.11 8.70
CA GLY A 84 -39.56 -1.11 7.91
C GLY A 84 -38.30 -1.34 7.08
N MET A 85 -37.46 -0.30 6.90
CA MET A 85 -36.19 -0.34 6.19
C MET A 85 -34.98 -0.33 7.13
N ASP A 86 -35.19 -0.61 8.40
CA ASP A 86 -34.18 -0.49 9.47
C ASP A 86 -33.46 -1.81 9.83
N GLU A 87 -33.57 -2.82 8.96
CA GLU A 87 -32.73 -4.01 9.07
C GLU A 87 -31.26 -3.62 8.84
N THR A 88 -30.47 -3.79 9.91
CA THR A 88 -29.08 -3.28 9.97
C THR A 88 -28.05 -4.38 9.84
N ASP A 89 -28.39 -5.55 9.39
CA ASP A 89 -27.41 -6.60 9.19
C ASP A 89 -27.61 -7.34 7.85
N LEU A 90 -26.49 -7.75 7.28
CA LEU A 90 -26.41 -8.63 6.12
C LEU A 90 -25.56 -9.85 6.50
N MET A 91 -25.88 -10.48 7.63
CA MET A 91 -25.06 -11.52 8.25
C MET A 91 -25.66 -12.92 8.15
N ASP A 92 -26.99 -13.04 8.13
CA ASP A 92 -27.71 -14.32 8.19
C ASP A 92 -29.03 -14.32 7.43
N ARG A 93 -29.77 -15.43 7.48
CA ARG A 93 -31.09 -15.62 6.85
C ARG A 93 -31.06 -15.51 5.34
N PHE A 94 -29.92 -15.75 4.72
CA PHE A 94 -29.79 -15.79 3.27
C PHE A 94 -30.18 -17.14 2.70
N THR A 95 -30.74 -17.08 1.49
CA THR A 95 -30.98 -18.23 0.63
C THR A 95 -30.16 -18.05 -0.65
N ILE A 96 -29.48 -19.08 -1.10
CA ILE A 96 -28.84 -19.11 -2.41
C ILE A 96 -29.94 -19.20 -3.49
N VAL A 97 -29.96 -18.21 -4.38
CA VAL A 97 -30.97 -18.15 -5.45
C VAL A 97 -30.39 -18.37 -6.85
N ASP A 98 -29.08 -18.15 -7.02
CA ASP A 98 -28.37 -18.40 -8.28
C ASP A 98 -26.88 -18.63 -8.01
N GLU A 99 -26.27 -19.47 -8.86
CA GLU A 99 -24.83 -19.73 -8.88
C GLU A 99 -24.35 -19.73 -10.33
N GLN A 100 -23.28 -18.96 -10.59
CA GLN A 100 -22.68 -18.86 -11.91
C GLN A 100 -21.19 -19.11 -11.83
N THR A 101 -20.68 -19.91 -12.74
CA THR A 101 -19.23 -20.16 -12.89
C THR A 101 -18.74 -19.67 -14.24
N SER A 102 -17.52 -19.17 -14.28
CA SER A 102 -16.85 -18.77 -15.52
C SER A 102 -15.34 -18.99 -15.42
N GLU A 103 -14.66 -18.91 -16.55
CA GLU A 103 -13.20 -18.93 -16.63
C GLU A 103 -12.74 -17.77 -17.50
N PHE A 104 -11.64 -17.13 -17.11
CA PHE A 104 -11.04 -16.01 -17.81
C PHE A 104 -9.54 -16.21 -17.97
N ASP A 105 -9.00 -15.95 -19.15
CA ASP A 105 -7.58 -16.07 -19.44
C ASP A 105 -7.16 -15.00 -20.45
N GLU A 106 -6.31 -14.09 -20.01
CA GLU A 106 -5.70 -13.08 -20.87
C GLU A 106 -4.23 -12.86 -20.45
N THR A 107 -3.44 -12.30 -21.35
CA THR A 107 -2.12 -11.74 -21.03
C THR A 107 -2.15 -10.25 -21.33
N TRP A 108 -1.74 -9.44 -20.36
CA TRP A 108 -1.67 -7.99 -20.49
C TRP A 108 -0.27 -7.47 -20.16
N GLN A 109 0.02 -6.26 -20.59
CA GLN A 109 1.32 -5.61 -20.37
C GLN A 109 1.13 -4.36 -19.50
N PRO A 110 1.84 -4.24 -18.38
CA PRO A 110 1.84 -3.02 -17.59
C PRO A 110 2.62 -1.91 -18.30
N VAL A 111 2.31 -0.66 -18.00
CA VAL A 111 3.05 0.51 -18.52
C VAL A 111 4.50 0.47 -18.02
N TRP A 112 4.69 0.08 -16.79
CA TRP A 112 5.96 -0.21 -16.13
C TRP A 112 5.74 -1.37 -15.15
N GLY A 113 6.79 -2.10 -14.78
CA GLY A 113 6.60 -3.25 -13.89
C GLY A 113 7.83 -4.12 -13.69
N GLU A 114 7.64 -5.16 -12.92
CA GLU A 114 8.65 -6.20 -12.67
C GLU A 114 8.75 -7.22 -13.80
N THR A 115 7.72 -7.28 -14.64
CA THR A 115 7.65 -8.20 -15.79
C THR A 115 6.83 -7.57 -16.90
N ARG A 116 7.18 -7.90 -18.15
CA ARG A 116 6.52 -7.35 -19.35
C ARG A 116 5.15 -7.94 -19.59
N ASP A 117 5.01 -9.26 -19.42
CA ASP A 117 3.80 -9.98 -19.76
C ASP A 117 3.20 -10.61 -18.48
N ILE A 118 2.01 -10.16 -18.09
CA ILE A 118 1.29 -10.66 -16.92
C ILE A 118 0.08 -11.46 -17.38
N ARG A 119 0.03 -12.73 -17.00
CA ARG A 119 -1.13 -13.58 -17.26
C ARG A 119 -2.20 -13.34 -16.17
N ASN A 120 -3.43 -13.09 -16.59
CA ASN A 120 -4.60 -12.99 -15.73
C ASN A 120 -5.50 -14.19 -16.03
N HIS A 121 -5.29 -15.29 -15.30
CA HIS A 121 -6.02 -16.54 -15.51
C HIS A 121 -6.66 -17.00 -14.20
N TYR A 122 -7.99 -17.04 -14.19
CA TYR A 122 -8.76 -17.48 -13.01
C TYR A 122 -10.03 -18.21 -13.40
N ARG A 123 -10.57 -18.98 -12.47
CA ARG A 123 -11.97 -19.43 -12.49
C ARG A 123 -12.76 -18.66 -11.45
N GLU A 124 -14.00 -18.36 -11.81
CA GLU A 124 -14.88 -17.51 -11.02
C GLU A 124 -16.14 -18.27 -10.57
N LEU A 125 -16.56 -18.02 -9.33
CA LEU A 125 -17.85 -18.40 -8.79
C LEU A 125 -18.55 -17.13 -8.30
N ALA A 126 -19.74 -16.85 -8.84
CA ALA A 126 -20.62 -15.77 -8.38
C ALA A 126 -21.89 -16.40 -7.79
N VAL A 127 -22.13 -16.15 -6.49
CA VAL A 127 -23.28 -16.67 -5.76
C VAL A 127 -24.22 -15.53 -5.41
N THR A 128 -25.45 -15.59 -5.93
CA THR A 128 -26.50 -14.63 -5.61
C THR A 128 -27.28 -15.09 -4.39
N LEU A 129 -27.26 -14.26 -3.37
CA LEU A 129 -27.92 -14.48 -2.09
C LEU A 129 -29.12 -13.53 -1.94
N LYS A 130 -30.22 -14.05 -1.46
CA LYS A 130 -31.43 -13.29 -1.18
C LYS A 130 -31.82 -13.45 0.27
N ARG A 131 -32.16 -12.34 0.93
CA ARG A 131 -32.74 -12.28 2.25
C ARG A 131 -34.11 -11.65 2.17
N GLU A 132 -35.13 -12.36 2.67
CA GLU A 132 -36.51 -11.91 2.69
C GLU A 132 -37.03 -11.79 4.13
N TRP A 133 -37.80 -10.77 4.41
CA TRP A 133 -38.46 -10.60 5.70
C TRP A 133 -39.82 -9.91 5.55
N GLN A 134 -40.64 -10.12 6.57
CA GLN A 134 -41.97 -9.53 6.63
C GLN A 134 -42.03 -8.57 7.81
N LYS A 135 -42.61 -7.41 7.61
CA LYS A 135 -42.88 -6.46 8.69
C LYS A 135 -44.38 -6.15 8.74
N ILE A 136 -44.94 -6.24 9.95
CA ILE A 136 -46.32 -5.84 10.22
C ILE A 136 -46.28 -4.37 10.63
N THR A 137 -46.78 -3.47 9.81
CA THR A 137 -46.95 -2.07 10.17
C THR A 137 -48.35 -1.85 10.73
N SER A 138 -48.41 -1.55 12.04
CA SER A 138 -49.66 -1.12 12.67
C SER A 138 -49.72 0.40 12.66
N ALA A 139 -50.20 1.01 11.59
CA ALA A 139 -50.71 2.38 11.64
C ALA A 139 -51.39 2.74 10.32
N THR A 140 -52.68 2.77 10.30
CA THR A 140 -53.38 3.60 9.34
C THR A 140 -53.55 4.98 9.95
N GLN A 141 -53.20 6.01 9.22
CA GLN A 141 -53.45 7.43 9.58
C GLN A 141 -54.96 7.76 9.70
N THR A 142 -55.84 6.78 9.51
CA THR A 142 -57.30 6.91 9.50
C THR A 142 -58.01 6.13 10.61
N GLY A 143 -57.27 5.60 11.62
CA GLY A 143 -57.92 4.95 12.77
C GLY A 143 -58.56 3.57 12.51
N ALA A 144 -58.45 3.00 11.34
CA ALA A 144 -58.83 1.62 11.09
C ALA A 144 -57.67 0.68 11.43
N ILE A 145 -57.91 -0.35 12.23
CA ILE A 145 -56.92 -1.39 12.57
C ILE A 145 -56.80 -2.29 11.32
N GLY A 146 -55.93 -1.92 10.41
CA GLY A 146 -55.49 -2.76 9.30
C GLY A 146 -54.04 -3.18 9.51
N GLN A 147 -53.75 -4.47 9.52
CA GLN A 147 -52.40 -4.98 9.43
C GLN A 147 -51.97 -4.90 7.97
N ASP A 148 -51.04 -3.98 7.65
CA ASP A 148 -50.42 -3.95 6.33
C ASP A 148 -49.14 -4.83 6.42
N LEU A 149 -49.22 -5.99 5.76
CA LEU A 149 -48.10 -6.95 5.70
C LEU A 149 -47.23 -6.56 4.52
N ARG A 150 -46.06 -5.99 4.81
CA ARG A 150 -45.08 -5.63 3.76
C ARG A 150 -43.98 -6.67 3.68
N PHE A 151 -43.71 -7.10 2.47
CA PHE A 151 -42.60 -7.98 2.14
C PHE A 151 -41.41 -7.13 1.71
N HIS A 152 -40.28 -7.43 2.29
CA HIS A 152 -39.00 -6.78 2.00
C HIS A 152 -37.99 -7.81 1.54
N GLU A 153 -37.10 -7.42 0.65
CA GLU A 153 -36.03 -8.29 0.16
C GLU A 153 -34.75 -7.50 -0.05
N ARG A 154 -33.61 -8.16 0.15
CA ARG A 154 -32.29 -7.67 -0.23
C ARG A 154 -31.52 -8.76 -0.94
N THR A 155 -30.80 -8.35 -1.99
CA THR A 155 -29.95 -9.22 -2.79
C THR A 155 -28.51 -8.76 -2.69
N ILE A 156 -27.61 -9.69 -2.43
CA ILE A 156 -26.17 -9.49 -2.52
C ILE A 156 -25.55 -10.58 -3.38
N ILE A 157 -24.43 -10.32 -4.00
CA ILE A 157 -23.63 -11.31 -4.72
C ILE A 157 -22.30 -11.45 -4.01
N ILE A 158 -21.90 -12.68 -3.71
CA ILE A 158 -20.55 -12.99 -3.26
C ILE A 158 -19.82 -13.55 -4.47
N ARG A 159 -18.73 -12.89 -4.86
CA ARG A 159 -17.92 -13.30 -6.01
C ARG A 159 -16.55 -13.77 -5.56
N PHE A 160 -16.14 -14.94 -6.05
CA PHE A 160 -14.81 -15.49 -5.87
C PHE A 160 -14.11 -15.57 -7.23
N ARG A 161 -12.86 -15.11 -7.30
CA ARG A 161 -11.91 -15.37 -8.38
C ARG A 161 -10.77 -16.19 -7.83
N VAL A 162 -10.56 -17.36 -8.39
CA VAL A 162 -9.58 -18.33 -7.87
C VAL A 162 -8.48 -18.50 -8.90
N TYR A 163 -7.28 -18.11 -8.48
CA TYR A 163 -6.02 -18.17 -9.23
C TYR A 163 -5.18 -19.33 -8.75
N ASP A 164 -4.09 -19.66 -9.49
CA ASP A 164 -3.17 -20.75 -9.13
C ASP A 164 -2.39 -20.48 -7.83
N ASP A 165 -2.28 -19.22 -7.44
CA ASP A 165 -1.55 -18.71 -6.27
C ASP A 165 -2.46 -18.10 -5.17
N GLY A 166 -3.80 -18.26 -5.30
CA GLY A 166 -4.72 -17.76 -4.28
C GLY A 166 -6.12 -17.44 -4.77
N MET A 167 -6.80 -16.61 -3.99
CA MET A 167 -8.15 -16.15 -4.34
C MET A 167 -8.38 -14.68 -3.98
N GLY A 168 -9.35 -14.06 -4.67
CA GLY A 168 -10.03 -12.85 -4.24
C GLY A 168 -11.52 -13.10 -4.04
N LEU A 169 -12.10 -12.51 -2.99
CA LEU A 169 -13.55 -12.47 -2.79
C LEU A 169 -14.03 -11.02 -2.59
N ARG A 170 -15.23 -10.70 -3.06
CA ARG A 170 -15.87 -9.41 -2.78
C ARG A 170 -17.39 -9.52 -2.69
N TYR A 171 -17.98 -8.53 -2.07
CA TYR A 171 -19.44 -8.33 -2.05
C TYR A 171 -19.82 -7.39 -3.19
N GLU A 172 -20.89 -7.73 -3.90
CA GLU A 172 -21.51 -6.88 -4.92
C GLU A 172 -22.96 -6.62 -4.53
N PHE A 173 -23.38 -5.37 -4.65
CA PHE A 173 -24.71 -4.91 -4.31
C PHE A 173 -25.38 -4.41 -5.58
N PRO A 174 -26.25 -5.22 -6.23
CA PRO A 174 -26.99 -4.79 -7.40
C PRO A 174 -27.96 -3.67 -7.03
N GLN A 175 -28.34 -2.87 -8.02
CA GLN A 175 -29.33 -1.83 -7.81
C GLN A 175 -30.67 -2.44 -7.36
N GLN A 176 -31.18 -1.98 -6.24
CA GLN A 176 -32.38 -2.50 -5.60
C GLN A 176 -33.04 -1.46 -4.71
N LYS A 177 -34.36 -1.62 -4.48
CA LYS A 177 -35.12 -0.62 -3.75
C LYS A 177 -34.82 -0.57 -2.25
N GLU A 178 -34.62 -1.74 -1.62
CA GLU A 178 -34.50 -1.88 -0.17
C GLU A 178 -33.04 -1.68 0.31
N LEU A 179 -32.10 -1.46 -0.60
CA LEU A 179 -30.69 -1.18 -0.32
C LEU A 179 -30.14 -0.25 -1.43
N ASN A 180 -30.59 1.00 -1.46
CA ASN A 180 -30.16 1.96 -2.47
C ASN A 180 -28.97 2.80 -1.99
N TYR A 181 -29.07 3.36 -0.80
CA TYR A 181 -27.99 4.02 -0.09
C TYR A 181 -27.90 3.42 1.31
N PHE A 182 -26.69 3.08 1.76
CA PHE A 182 -26.50 2.49 3.06
C PHE A 182 -25.15 2.84 3.67
N LEU A 183 -25.08 2.77 4.99
CA LEU A 183 -23.89 3.07 5.77
C LEU A 183 -23.35 1.79 6.36
N ILE A 184 -22.06 1.54 6.19
CA ILE A 184 -21.38 0.39 6.76
C ILE A 184 -20.94 0.74 8.19
N LYS A 185 -21.39 -0.06 9.15
CA LYS A 185 -20.89 -0.04 10.52
C LYS A 185 -19.63 -0.87 10.62
N GLU A 186 -19.64 -2.08 10.05
CA GLU A 186 -18.48 -2.96 9.98
C GLU A 186 -18.65 -4.06 8.93
N GLU A 187 -17.58 -4.47 8.31
CA GLU A 187 -17.50 -5.69 7.53
C GLU A 187 -17.02 -6.84 8.43
N ARG A 188 -17.65 -8.00 8.33
CA ARG A 188 -17.37 -9.18 9.15
C ARG A 188 -16.88 -10.37 8.29
N THR A 189 -15.98 -10.09 7.37
CA THR A 189 -15.29 -11.15 6.63
C THR A 189 -14.32 -11.86 7.55
N GLU A 190 -14.52 -13.15 7.74
CA GLU A 190 -13.66 -14.01 8.55
C GLU A 190 -12.59 -14.71 7.72
N PHE A 191 -11.45 -14.97 8.36
CA PHE A 191 -10.37 -15.80 7.87
C PHE A 191 -9.91 -16.71 9.01
N ALA A 192 -10.56 -17.86 9.15
CA ALA A 192 -10.24 -18.83 10.20
C ALA A 192 -9.01 -19.65 9.79
N MET A 193 -7.90 -19.41 10.45
CA MET A 193 -6.63 -20.07 10.14
C MET A 193 -6.62 -21.51 10.63
N ALA A 194 -5.93 -22.39 9.87
CA ALA A 194 -5.88 -23.81 10.17
C ALA A 194 -5.00 -24.17 11.40
N GLY A 195 -4.33 -23.18 12.00
CA GLY A 195 -3.49 -23.39 13.17
C GLY A 195 -2.84 -22.12 13.69
N ASP A 196 -2.01 -22.27 14.72
CA ASP A 196 -1.20 -21.20 15.31
C ASP A 196 0.05 -20.93 14.44
N HIS A 197 -0.15 -20.20 13.36
CA HIS A 197 0.89 -19.91 12.37
C HIS A 197 1.94 -18.94 12.91
N MET A 198 3.16 -19.00 12.37
CA MET A 198 4.11 -17.90 12.45
C MET A 198 3.59 -16.75 11.60
N ALA A 199 3.59 -15.53 12.12
CA ALA A 199 3.11 -14.34 11.41
C ALA A 199 4.13 -13.21 11.48
N TRP A 200 4.25 -12.45 10.38
CA TRP A 200 4.96 -11.18 10.29
C TRP A 200 3.89 -10.08 10.18
N TRP A 201 3.78 -9.27 11.22
CA TRP A 201 2.66 -8.37 11.39
C TRP A 201 3.08 -6.99 11.91
N LEU A 202 2.28 -5.99 11.59
CA LEU A 202 2.35 -4.64 12.15
C LEU A 202 1.15 -4.40 13.07
N PRO A 203 1.30 -3.60 14.15
CA PRO A 203 0.16 -3.13 14.94
C PRO A 203 -0.94 -2.53 14.06
N GLY A 204 -2.19 -2.86 14.36
CA GLY A 204 -3.36 -2.38 13.63
C GLY A 204 -3.63 -0.91 13.94
N ASP A 205 -3.02 -0.04 13.17
CA ASP A 205 -3.09 1.41 13.27
C ASP A 205 -3.90 1.96 12.08
N TYR A 206 -4.70 3.01 12.29
CA TYR A 206 -5.51 3.64 11.24
C TYR A 206 -4.74 4.64 10.38
N ASP A 207 -3.51 4.94 10.77
CA ASP A 207 -2.65 5.90 10.10
C ASP A 207 -1.57 5.18 9.27
N THR A 208 -0.38 5.76 9.17
CA THR A 208 0.72 5.21 8.39
C THR A 208 1.21 3.85 8.90
N GLN A 209 1.81 3.04 8.05
CA GLN A 209 2.41 1.75 8.43
C GLN A 209 3.85 1.89 8.94
N GLU A 210 4.16 2.96 9.64
CA GLU A 210 5.53 3.29 10.07
C GLU A 210 5.92 2.62 11.40
N GLN A 211 5.47 1.40 11.57
CA GLN A 211 5.80 0.53 12.70
C GLN A 211 6.87 -0.49 12.30
N GLU A 212 7.57 -1.07 13.27
CA GLU A 212 8.46 -2.21 13.01
C GLU A 212 7.66 -3.51 12.91
N THR A 213 7.94 -4.30 11.88
CA THR A 213 7.34 -5.62 11.71
C THR A 213 7.72 -6.54 12.87
N GLN A 214 6.74 -7.18 13.45
CA GLN A 214 6.89 -8.18 14.49
C GLN A 214 6.81 -9.59 13.89
N GLN A 215 7.58 -10.51 14.44
CA GLN A 215 7.51 -11.94 14.09
C GLN A 215 7.13 -12.73 15.33
N THR A 216 5.94 -13.29 15.34
CA THR A 216 5.42 -14.12 16.45
C THR A 216 4.45 -15.17 15.94
N ARG A 217 4.09 -16.14 16.80
CA ARG A 217 2.91 -16.94 16.57
C ARG A 217 1.64 -16.12 16.73
N LEU A 218 0.54 -16.55 16.12
CA LEU A 218 -0.76 -15.88 16.28
C LEU A 218 -1.18 -15.79 17.76
N SER A 219 -0.94 -16.82 18.54
CA SER A 219 -1.23 -16.86 20.00
C SER A 219 -0.46 -15.83 20.83
N GLU A 220 0.62 -15.27 20.31
CA GLU A 220 1.53 -14.36 21.03
C GLU A 220 1.28 -12.86 20.66
N ILE A 221 0.45 -12.57 19.66
CA ILE A 221 0.21 -11.20 19.16
C ILE A 221 -0.24 -10.28 20.31
N ARG A 222 -1.20 -10.70 21.13
CA ARG A 222 -1.72 -9.88 22.23
C ARG A 222 -0.63 -9.47 23.23
N GLU A 223 0.20 -10.41 23.64
CA GLU A 223 1.26 -10.15 24.63
C GLU A 223 2.34 -9.22 24.04
N ARG A 224 2.61 -9.37 22.73
CA ARG A 224 3.62 -8.58 22.06
C ARG A 224 3.15 -7.16 21.73
N MET A 225 1.85 -6.93 21.50
CA MET A 225 1.29 -5.70 20.96
C MET A 225 1.75 -4.43 21.68
N GLN A 226 1.70 -4.40 23.02
CA GLN A 226 2.07 -3.21 23.79
C GLN A 226 3.53 -2.77 23.58
N GLN A 227 4.43 -3.72 23.31
CA GLN A 227 5.84 -3.45 23.03
C GLN A 227 6.11 -3.16 21.55
N ALA A 228 5.21 -3.64 20.67
CA ALA A 228 5.34 -3.48 19.22
C ALA A 228 4.98 -2.08 18.74
N VAL A 229 4.11 -1.37 19.48
CA VAL A 229 3.61 -0.05 19.08
C VAL A 229 4.71 1.01 19.26
N ASN A 230 4.95 1.79 18.20
CA ASN A 230 5.82 2.96 18.29
C ASN A 230 5.06 4.15 18.91
N TRP A 231 5.05 4.23 20.24
CA TRP A 231 4.36 5.29 21.00
C TRP A 231 4.95 6.69 20.79
N GLY A 232 6.10 6.79 20.15
CA GLY A 232 6.71 8.07 19.78
C GLY A 232 6.07 8.71 18.54
N ASN A 233 5.33 7.96 17.75
CA ASN A 233 4.57 8.50 16.62
C ASN A 233 3.31 9.22 17.14
N SER A 234 3.10 10.46 16.69
CA SER A 234 1.99 11.30 17.14
C SER A 234 0.61 10.82 16.70
N SER A 235 0.55 10.04 15.63
CA SER A 235 -0.70 9.60 14.98
C SER A 235 -1.16 8.21 15.41
N VAL A 236 -0.57 7.61 16.44
CA VAL A 236 -0.88 6.23 16.85
C VAL A 236 -2.34 6.04 17.22
N ALA A 237 -3.05 5.24 16.45
CA ALA A 237 -4.47 4.91 16.62
C ALA A 237 -4.73 3.39 16.55
N VAL A 238 -3.99 2.61 17.34
CA VAL A 238 -4.14 1.15 17.41
C VAL A 238 -5.50 0.76 17.97
N PHE A 239 -6.28 0.05 17.17
CA PHE A 239 -7.70 -0.18 17.44
C PHE A 239 -8.00 -1.39 18.34
N SER A 240 -7.06 -2.33 18.51
CA SER A 240 -7.29 -3.54 19.31
C SER A 240 -5.97 -4.14 19.79
N PRO A 241 -5.97 -4.82 20.96
CA PRO A 241 -4.81 -5.57 21.42
C PRO A 241 -4.38 -6.74 20.52
N THR A 242 -5.23 -7.14 19.57
CA THR A 242 -4.97 -8.20 18.59
C THR A 242 -5.21 -7.72 17.17
N GLY A 243 -5.29 -6.38 16.98
CA GLY A 243 -5.46 -5.76 15.69
C GLY A 243 -4.15 -5.71 14.91
N VAL A 244 -4.17 -6.11 13.65
CA VAL A 244 -2.99 -6.11 12.79
C VAL A 244 -3.30 -5.46 11.44
N GLN A 245 -2.27 -4.94 10.79
CA GLN A 245 -2.33 -4.40 9.44
C GLN A 245 -2.46 -5.53 8.39
N THR A 246 -2.97 -5.21 7.22
CA THR A 246 -2.70 -5.94 5.98
C THR A 246 -1.63 -5.19 5.18
N SER A 247 -0.82 -5.79 4.36
CA SER A 247 -0.73 -7.21 4.02
C SER A 247 -0.11 -8.00 5.18
N LEU A 248 -0.78 -9.09 5.56
CA LEU A 248 -0.34 -9.95 6.65
C LEU A 248 0.31 -11.21 6.10
N GLN A 249 1.62 -11.37 6.28
CA GLN A 249 2.35 -12.57 5.88
C GLN A 249 2.39 -13.60 7.00
N MET A 250 2.12 -14.86 6.67
CA MET A 250 2.17 -15.99 7.61
C MET A 250 2.90 -17.19 7.01
N LYS A 251 3.36 -18.08 7.88
CA LYS A 251 3.89 -19.40 7.53
C LYS A 251 3.26 -20.45 8.43
N SER A 252 2.59 -21.43 7.84
CA SER A 252 1.98 -22.53 8.56
C SER A 252 3.03 -23.53 9.08
N GLN A 253 2.63 -24.37 10.03
CA GLN A 253 3.53 -25.38 10.60
C GLN A 253 3.93 -26.46 9.59
N ASP A 254 3.11 -26.69 8.57
CA ASP A 254 3.35 -27.64 7.49
C ASP A 254 3.96 -26.98 6.24
N GLY A 255 4.46 -25.73 6.38
CA GLY A 255 5.29 -25.03 5.40
C GLY A 255 4.55 -24.29 4.30
N LEU A 256 3.25 -23.99 4.46
CA LEU A 256 2.56 -23.06 3.55
C LEU A 256 2.88 -21.61 3.92
N TYR A 257 3.19 -20.80 2.90
CA TYR A 257 3.20 -19.36 2.98
C TYR A 257 1.80 -18.85 2.64
N ILE A 258 1.26 -17.99 3.47
CA ILE A 258 -0.12 -17.47 3.37
C ILE A 258 -0.05 -15.96 3.55
N ASN A 259 -0.72 -15.21 2.66
CA ASN A 259 -0.81 -13.76 2.78
C ASN A 259 -2.26 -13.32 2.69
N ILE A 260 -2.70 -12.49 3.64
CA ILE A 260 -4.03 -11.86 3.62
C ILE A 260 -3.87 -10.39 3.31
N HIS A 261 -4.54 -9.93 2.25
CA HIS A 261 -4.53 -8.54 1.83
C HIS A 261 -5.86 -8.14 1.19
N GLU A 262 -5.89 -7.00 0.53
CA GLU A 262 -7.00 -6.49 -0.26
C GLU A 262 -6.53 -5.96 -1.62
N ALA A 263 -7.43 -5.93 -2.60
CA ALA A 263 -7.16 -5.37 -3.91
C ALA A 263 -8.26 -4.40 -4.36
N ALA A 264 -7.89 -3.43 -5.21
CA ALA A 264 -8.79 -2.44 -5.78
C ALA A 264 -9.57 -1.64 -4.71
N CYS A 265 -8.89 -1.14 -3.68
CA CYS A 265 -9.49 -0.32 -2.63
C CYS A 265 -9.82 1.09 -3.16
N ALA A 266 -11.00 1.21 -3.78
CA ALA A 266 -11.56 2.46 -4.27
C ALA A 266 -12.97 2.64 -3.70
N ASP A 267 -13.29 3.87 -3.30
CA ASP A 267 -14.57 4.26 -2.67
C ASP A 267 -14.98 3.36 -1.48
N TYR A 268 -14.00 3.01 -0.68
CA TYR A 268 -14.17 2.14 0.48
C TYR A 268 -13.08 2.40 1.52
N ALA A 269 -13.34 2.05 2.80
CA ALA A 269 -12.32 2.12 3.85
C ALA A 269 -11.35 0.93 3.76
N THR A 270 -10.11 1.18 4.12
CA THR A 270 -9.06 0.16 4.12
C THR A 270 -9.31 -0.90 5.19
N MET A 271 -9.03 -2.18 4.85
CA MET A 271 -9.21 -3.32 5.73
C MET A 271 -7.98 -3.54 6.62
N HIS A 272 -8.20 -3.66 7.90
CA HIS A 272 -7.33 -4.28 8.90
C HIS A 272 -7.91 -5.61 9.35
N LEU A 273 -7.22 -6.32 10.20
CA LEU A 273 -7.65 -7.61 10.75
C LEU A 273 -7.60 -7.59 12.27
N GLU A 274 -8.64 -8.10 12.92
CA GLU A 274 -8.64 -8.35 14.36
C GLU A 274 -8.64 -9.85 14.63
N LEU A 275 -7.59 -10.34 15.30
CA LEU A 275 -7.47 -11.74 15.65
C LEU A 275 -8.32 -12.08 16.87
N VAL A 276 -9.18 -13.08 16.75
CA VAL A 276 -9.85 -13.71 17.89
C VAL A 276 -8.90 -14.71 18.50
N ASP A 277 -8.51 -14.47 19.75
CA ASP A 277 -7.73 -15.37 20.59
C ASP A 277 -8.55 -15.93 21.74
N SER A 278 -7.95 -16.74 22.61
CA SER A 278 -8.63 -17.35 23.77
C SER A 278 -9.08 -16.32 24.83
N GLN A 279 -8.56 -15.10 24.79
CA GLN A 279 -8.86 -14.03 25.74
C GLN A 279 -9.86 -13.01 25.17
N THR A 280 -10.14 -13.05 23.88
CA THR A 280 -11.06 -12.11 23.22
C THR A 280 -12.48 -12.30 23.74
N LYS A 281 -13.05 -11.25 24.33
CA LYS A 281 -14.43 -11.24 24.84
C LYS A 281 -15.38 -10.46 23.94
N ALA A 282 -14.85 -9.52 23.18
CA ALA A 282 -15.56 -8.71 22.20
C ALA A 282 -14.55 -8.20 21.17
N LEU A 283 -15.00 -7.97 19.93
CA LEU A 283 -14.19 -7.30 18.92
C LEU A 283 -14.09 -5.81 19.19
N THR A 284 -13.01 -5.20 18.72
CA THR A 284 -12.77 -3.76 18.76
C THR A 284 -12.66 -3.18 20.16
N THR A 285 -11.88 -3.83 21.02
CA THR A 285 -11.49 -3.26 22.31
C THR A 285 -10.22 -2.43 22.12
N LYS A 286 -10.31 -1.11 22.32
CA LYS A 286 -9.20 -0.17 22.14
C LYS A 286 -7.99 -0.58 23.00
N LEU A 287 -6.79 -0.50 22.43
CA LEU A 287 -5.55 -0.71 23.17
C LEU A 287 -5.31 0.45 24.15
N GLU A 288 -4.95 0.14 25.40
CA GLU A 288 -4.63 1.15 26.42
C GLU A 288 -3.46 2.03 25.96
N GLY A 289 -3.60 3.34 26.10
CA GLY A 289 -2.61 4.32 25.64
C GLY A 289 -2.80 4.77 24.18
N SER A 290 -3.55 4.03 23.37
CA SER A 290 -3.91 4.47 22.02
C SER A 290 -4.98 5.56 22.08
N SER A 291 -4.73 6.71 21.50
CA SER A 291 -5.71 7.79 21.54
C SER A 291 -5.67 8.68 20.29
N ASN A 292 -6.58 8.46 19.38
CA ASN A 292 -7.12 9.61 18.69
C ASN A 292 -8.31 10.10 19.52
N ALA A 293 -8.16 11.25 20.17
CA ALA A 293 -9.19 11.81 21.08
C ALA A 293 -10.50 12.19 20.37
N TYR A 294 -10.47 12.27 19.05
CA TYR A 294 -11.59 12.71 18.23
C TYR A 294 -12.38 11.55 17.59
N THR A 295 -11.79 10.35 17.53
CA THR A 295 -12.50 9.17 17.01
C THR A 295 -13.49 8.65 18.07
N PRO A 296 -14.77 8.45 17.72
CA PRO A 296 -15.73 7.87 18.64
C PRO A 296 -15.27 6.51 19.17
N ALA A 297 -15.52 6.26 20.44
CA ALA A 297 -15.21 4.96 21.04
C ALA A 297 -15.95 3.84 20.26
N PRO A 298 -15.29 2.71 19.99
CA PRO A 298 -15.92 1.59 19.34
C PRO A 298 -17.16 1.15 20.12
N GLN A 299 -18.27 0.94 19.41
CA GLN A 299 -19.49 0.40 20.02
C GLN A 299 -19.38 -1.12 20.13
N PRO A 300 -19.79 -1.71 21.24
CA PRO A 300 -19.81 -3.18 21.37
C PRO A 300 -20.60 -3.79 20.21
N SER A 301 -20.02 -4.82 19.61
CA SER A 301 -20.70 -5.58 18.57
C SER A 301 -21.49 -6.74 19.20
N ALA A 302 -22.70 -6.97 18.69
CA ALA A 302 -23.48 -8.17 19.01
C ALA A 302 -23.03 -9.40 18.19
N TYR A 303 -22.01 -9.24 17.37
CA TYR A 303 -21.47 -10.28 16.50
C TYR A 303 -20.96 -11.47 17.33
N PRO A 304 -21.43 -12.70 17.07
CA PRO A 304 -20.97 -13.87 17.80
C PRO A 304 -19.51 -14.16 17.46
N LEU A 305 -18.64 -14.14 18.45
CA LEU A 305 -17.22 -14.38 18.24
C LEU A 305 -16.98 -15.74 17.55
N PRO A 306 -16.09 -15.77 16.54
CA PRO A 306 -15.62 -17.02 15.95
C PRO A 306 -14.65 -17.76 16.91
N LYS A 307 -14.17 -18.91 16.48
CA LYS A 307 -13.17 -19.68 17.21
C LYS A 307 -11.82 -18.93 17.24
N PRO A 308 -10.96 -19.21 18.24
CA PRO A 308 -9.59 -18.71 18.25
C PRO A 308 -8.84 -19.01 16.95
N PHE A 309 -7.87 -18.16 16.60
CA PHE A 309 -7.12 -18.12 15.33
C PHE A 309 -7.97 -17.73 14.11
N THR A 310 -9.07 -17.06 14.33
CA THR A 310 -9.84 -16.43 13.25
C THR A 310 -9.53 -14.93 13.22
N PHE A 311 -9.07 -14.45 12.08
CA PHE A 311 -9.06 -13.02 11.80
C PHE A 311 -10.44 -12.59 11.34
N VAL A 312 -10.88 -11.43 11.79
CA VAL A 312 -12.10 -10.77 11.33
C VAL A 312 -11.71 -9.43 10.74
N SER A 313 -12.21 -9.10 9.56
CA SER A 313 -11.97 -7.79 8.96
C SER A 313 -12.41 -6.66 9.89
N HIS A 314 -11.63 -5.61 9.92
CA HIS A 314 -11.89 -4.39 10.65
C HIS A 314 -11.57 -3.20 9.74
N LEU A 315 -12.57 -2.39 9.45
CA LEU A 315 -12.40 -1.25 8.55
C LEU A 315 -12.01 0.01 9.32
N THR A 316 -11.27 0.89 8.67
CA THR A 316 -10.93 2.20 9.22
C THR A 316 -12.17 3.08 9.33
N PRO A 317 -12.47 3.65 10.49
CA PRO A 317 -13.62 4.56 10.66
C PRO A 317 -13.33 5.95 10.08
N ASP A 318 -14.39 6.67 9.73
CA ASP A 318 -14.37 8.10 9.56
C ASP A 318 -14.54 8.85 10.92
N ALA A 319 -14.56 10.17 10.87
CA ALA A 319 -14.75 11.03 12.06
C ALA A 319 -16.09 10.79 12.81
N THR A 320 -17.04 10.11 12.21
CA THR A 320 -18.33 9.75 12.83
C THR A 320 -18.38 8.34 13.37
N GLY A 321 -17.31 7.55 13.11
CA GLY A 321 -17.20 6.15 13.47
C GLY A 321 -17.81 5.20 12.44
N LEU A 322 -18.27 5.71 11.30
CA LEU A 322 -18.75 4.90 10.18
C LEU A 322 -17.57 4.38 9.35
N LYS A 323 -17.76 3.22 8.73
CA LYS A 323 -16.73 2.54 7.93
C LYS A 323 -16.92 2.71 6.43
N GLY A 324 -18.04 3.29 6.01
CA GLY A 324 -18.30 3.59 4.61
C GLY A 324 -19.74 4.02 4.35
N ALA A 325 -19.90 4.79 3.27
CA ALA A 325 -21.19 5.20 2.71
C ALA A 325 -21.27 4.68 1.27
N MET A 326 -22.24 3.83 0.99
CA MET A 326 -22.34 3.11 -0.26
C MET A 326 -23.67 3.43 -0.97
N GLN A 327 -23.62 3.45 -2.29
CA GLN A 327 -24.81 3.60 -3.13
C GLN A 327 -24.83 2.53 -4.23
N THR A 328 -25.90 1.76 -4.30
CA THR A 328 -26.05 0.70 -5.31
C THR A 328 -26.30 1.27 -6.72
N PRO A 329 -25.80 0.63 -7.79
CA PRO A 329 -24.97 -0.58 -7.75
C PRO A 329 -23.52 -0.28 -7.32
N CYS A 330 -22.97 -1.10 -6.45
CA CYS A 330 -21.60 -0.95 -5.95
C CYS A 330 -20.99 -2.29 -5.54
N SER A 331 -19.70 -2.28 -5.25
CA SER A 331 -18.97 -3.44 -4.71
C SER A 331 -17.96 -3.01 -3.67
N THR A 332 -17.59 -3.93 -2.78
CA THR A 332 -16.41 -3.75 -1.91
C THR A 332 -15.12 -3.96 -2.71
N PRO A 333 -13.96 -3.56 -2.18
CA PRO A 333 -12.67 -4.08 -2.63
C PRO A 333 -12.63 -5.61 -2.52
N TRP A 334 -11.67 -6.22 -3.22
CA TRP A 334 -11.41 -7.64 -3.08
C TRP A 334 -10.68 -7.92 -1.76
N ARG A 335 -11.11 -8.95 -1.05
CA ARG A 335 -10.39 -9.56 0.07
C ARG A 335 -9.59 -10.72 -0.48
N THR A 336 -8.29 -10.75 -0.26
CA THR A 336 -7.40 -11.70 -0.91
C THR A 336 -6.74 -12.64 0.07
N VAL A 337 -6.56 -13.90 -0.35
CA VAL A 337 -5.75 -14.89 0.33
C VAL A 337 -4.81 -15.50 -0.71
N MET A 338 -3.53 -15.17 -0.63
CA MET A 338 -2.49 -15.84 -1.44
C MET A 338 -1.91 -17.02 -0.67
N VAL A 339 -1.52 -18.07 -1.38
CA VAL A 339 -0.95 -19.28 -0.78
C VAL A 339 0.00 -20.00 -1.72
N SER A 340 1.14 -20.43 -1.20
CA SER A 340 2.08 -21.35 -1.88
C SER A 340 2.87 -22.18 -0.87
N ASP A 341 3.49 -23.25 -1.34
CA ASP A 341 4.52 -24.00 -0.62
C ASP A 341 5.96 -23.55 -0.97
N ASP A 342 6.09 -22.44 -1.71
CA ASP A 342 7.36 -21.79 -2.05
C ASP A 342 7.25 -20.27 -1.75
N ALA A 343 8.17 -19.76 -0.95
CA ALA A 343 8.19 -18.34 -0.58
C ALA A 343 8.36 -17.42 -1.80
N ARG A 344 9.04 -17.87 -2.84
CA ARG A 344 9.30 -17.10 -4.07
C ARG A 344 8.02 -16.78 -4.83
N ASP A 345 7.03 -17.68 -4.77
CA ASP A 345 5.73 -17.48 -5.43
C ASP A 345 4.96 -16.32 -4.80
N MET A 346 5.15 -16.07 -3.49
CA MET A 346 4.55 -14.91 -2.81
C MET A 346 5.07 -13.59 -3.38
N LEU A 347 6.35 -13.55 -3.76
CA LEU A 347 7.00 -12.36 -4.31
C LEU A 347 6.70 -12.16 -5.80
N SER A 348 6.50 -13.24 -6.55
CA SER A 348 6.21 -13.20 -7.99
C SER A 348 4.73 -13.11 -8.33
N SER A 349 3.84 -13.18 -7.33
CA SER A 349 2.40 -13.15 -7.51
C SER A 349 1.92 -11.81 -8.10
N ASN A 350 1.08 -11.90 -9.12
CA ASN A 350 0.37 -10.75 -9.70
C ASN A 350 -1.13 -10.74 -9.34
N LEU A 351 -1.55 -11.53 -8.35
CA LEU A 351 -2.95 -11.68 -7.98
C LEU A 351 -3.60 -10.32 -7.65
N ILE A 352 -2.93 -9.49 -6.86
CA ILE A 352 -3.45 -8.17 -6.46
C ILE A 352 -3.64 -7.26 -7.68
N LEU A 353 -2.66 -7.22 -8.59
CA LEU A 353 -2.76 -6.44 -9.83
C LEU A 353 -3.91 -6.98 -10.71
N ASN A 354 -4.00 -8.30 -10.86
CA ASN A 354 -5.00 -8.96 -11.71
C ASN A 354 -6.44 -8.74 -11.25
N LEU A 355 -6.68 -8.47 -9.97
CA LEU A 355 -7.99 -8.14 -9.41
C LEU A 355 -8.41 -6.67 -9.64
N ASN A 356 -7.51 -5.82 -10.11
CA ASN A 356 -7.83 -4.44 -10.48
C ASN A 356 -8.33 -4.34 -11.93
N GLU A 357 -9.06 -3.28 -12.22
CA GLU A 357 -9.54 -2.99 -13.56
C GLU A 357 -8.34 -2.63 -14.49
N PRO A 358 -8.48 -2.84 -15.80
CA PRO A 358 -7.49 -2.41 -16.78
C PRO A 358 -7.20 -0.90 -16.70
N CYS A 359 -6.11 -0.47 -17.33
CA CYS A 359 -5.71 0.94 -17.41
C CYS A 359 -6.87 1.82 -17.86
N ALA A 360 -7.17 2.86 -17.09
CA ALA A 360 -8.24 3.81 -17.34
C ALA A 360 -7.79 5.06 -18.10
N LEU A 361 -6.49 5.19 -18.42
CA LEU A 361 -5.94 6.32 -19.12
C LEU A 361 -5.85 6.02 -20.63
N ASP A 362 -6.33 6.96 -21.46
CA ASP A 362 -6.30 6.83 -22.92
C ASP A 362 -4.88 6.99 -23.50
N ASP A 363 -4.03 7.82 -22.87
CA ASP A 363 -2.64 8.04 -23.22
C ASP A 363 -1.75 7.85 -22.00
N VAL A 364 -0.77 6.97 -22.12
CA VAL A 364 0.23 6.65 -21.10
C VAL A 364 1.67 6.94 -21.56
N SER A 365 1.83 7.54 -22.74
CA SER A 365 3.15 7.77 -23.33
C SER A 365 4.03 8.76 -22.57
N TRP A 366 3.43 9.56 -21.70
CA TRP A 366 4.08 10.52 -20.81
C TRP A 366 4.55 9.92 -19.49
N ILE A 367 4.12 8.71 -19.17
CA ILE A 367 4.50 8.00 -17.93
C ILE A 367 5.80 7.26 -18.17
N HIS A 368 6.78 7.47 -17.32
CA HIS A 368 8.09 6.85 -17.45
C HIS A 368 8.73 6.53 -16.10
N PRO A 369 9.42 5.39 -15.98
CA PRO A 369 10.25 5.11 -14.81
C PRO A 369 11.40 6.13 -14.69
N THR A 370 11.75 6.46 -13.45
CA THR A 370 12.64 7.59 -13.13
C THR A 370 13.62 7.24 -12.02
N LYS A 371 14.89 7.62 -12.20
CA LYS A 371 15.86 7.69 -11.09
C LYS A 371 16.05 9.14 -10.66
N TYR A 372 16.02 9.40 -9.37
CA TYR A 372 16.13 10.74 -8.84
C TYR A 372 17.06 10.83 -7.62
N CYS A 373 17.54 12.01 -7.32
CA CYS A 373 18.13 12.38 -6.04
C CYS A 373 17.37 13.58 -5.47
N GLY A 374 17.68 14.05 -4.26
CA GLY A 374 16.90 15.16 -3.76
C GLY A 374 17.47 15.93 -2.60
N VAL A 375 17.05 17.18 -2.51
CA VAL A 375 17.18 18.03 -1.34
C VAL A 375 16.12 17.57 -0.33
N TRP A 376 16.46 16.54 0.45
CA TRP A 376 15.62 15.86 1.44
C TRP A 376 16.47 15.28 2.59
N TRP A 377 17.39 14.35 2.29
CA TRP A 377 18.17 13.66 3.32
C TRP A 377 19.02 14.63 4.17
N GLU A 378 19.48 15.73 3.57
CA GLU A 378 20.23 16.74 4.32
C GLU A 378 19.39 17.44 5.42
N MET A 379 18.05 17.49 5.28
CA MET A 379 17.19 17.98 6.36
C MET A 379 16.96 16.90 7.42
N ILE A 380 16.77 15.66 7.01
CA ILE A 380 16.61 14.51 7.91
C ILE A 380 17.83 14.34 8.83
N VAL A 381 19.05 14.48 8.31
CA VAL A 381 20.29 14.38 9.11
C VAL A 381 20.69 15.67 9.83
N GLY A 382 19.89 16.73 9.71
CA GLY A 382 20.12 17.99 10.41
C GLY A 382 21.15 18.93 9.78
N LYS A 383 21.62 18.66 8.56
CA LYS A 383 22.52 19.53 7.81
C LYS A 383 21.83 20.80 7.32
N SER A 384 20.56 20.71 7.01
CA SER A 384 19.71 21.80 6.52
C SER A 384 18.34 21.79 7.19
N SER A 385 17.49 22.78 6.88
CA SER A 385 16.13 22.90 7.35
C SER A 385 15.15 23.04 6.18
N TRP A 386 13.91 22.59 6.37
CA TRP A 386 12.82 22.86 5.41
C TRP A 386 12.37 24.31 5.47
N ASN A 387 12.38 24.93 6.67
CA ASN A 387 11.95 26.31 6.92
C ASN A 387 13.04 27.32 6.51
N TYR A 388 12.57 28.46 5.99
CA TYR A 388 13.43 29.58 5.57
C TYR A 388 13.90 30.45 6.74
N THR A 389 13.05 30.59 7.78
CA THR A 389 13.30 31.50 8.91
C THR A 389 13.00 30.87 10.25
N ASP A 390 13.78 31.22 11.27
CA ASP A 390 13.54 30.85 12.67
C ASP A 390 12.89 31.99 13.48
N GLU A 391 12.64 33.16 12.88
CA GLU A 391 12.03 34.32 13.56
C GLU A 391 10.54 34.13 13.84
N PHE A 392 9.97 33.08 13.30
CA PHE A 392 8.56 32.85 13.35
C PHE A 392 8.21 31.92 14.49
N PRO A 393 7.55 32.43 15.54
CA PRO A 393 7.00 31.52 16.53
C PRO A 393 5.84 30.79 15.87
N SER A 394 5.99 29.52 15.64
CA SER A 394 4.86 28.71 15.28
C SER A 394 3.78 28.84 16.34
N ILE A 395 2.58 29.19 15.92
CA ILE A 395 1.47 29.30 16.82
C ILE A 395 0.77 27.98 16.85
N LYS A 396 0.92 27.29 17.96
CA LYS A 396 0.23 26.04 18.21
C LYS A 396 -1.24 26.34 18.41
N LEU A 397 -2.03 25.98 17.41
CA LEU A 397 -3.47 26.04 17.52
C LEU A 397 -3.95 24.71 18.04
N GLU A 398 -4.11 24.60 19.38
CA GLU A 398 -4.81 23.49 19.87
C GLU A 398 -5.68 23.90 20.95
N GLY A 399 -6.81 23.34 21.02
CA GLY A 399 -7.84 23.76 21.86
C GLY A 399 -7.42 23.95 23.30
N ASP A 400 -7.41 22.89 24.03
CA ASP A 400 -7.29 22.95 25.47
C ASP A 400 -5.87 23.24 25.95
N ALA A 401 -4.86 22.77 25.19
CA ALA A 401 -3.47 22.98 25.58
C ALA A 401 -2.94 24.39 25.26
N PHE A 402 -3.54 25.08 24.28
CA PHE A 402 -3.09 26.41 23.83
C PHE A 402 -4.25 27.40 23.56
N PRO A 403 -5.08 27.65 24.54
CA PRO A 403 -6.34 28.39 24.35
C PRO A 403 -6.14 29.84 23.86
N ASN A 404 -4.95 30.40 24.03
CA ASN A 404 -4.61 31.78 23.64
C ASN A 404 -3.69 31.84 22.41
N ALA A 405 -3.53 30.75 21.67
CA ALA A 405 -2.72 30.75 20.47
C ALA A 405 -3.22 31.77 19.44
N LYS A 406 -2.30 32.55 18.89
CA LYS A 406 -2.59 33.58 17.89
C LYS A 406 -2.13 33.08 16.52
N THR A 407 -2.93 33.33 15.51
CA THR A 407 -2.52 33.15 14.13
C THR A 407 -1.67 34.31 13.68
N THR A 408 -0.44 34.09 13.29
CA THR A 408 0.43 35.11 12.72
C THR A 408 0.67 34.78 11.24
N VAL A 409 0.64 35.79 10.40
CA VAL A 409 0.99 35.67 8.99
C VAL A 409 2.43 36.09 8.80
N VAL A 410 3.27 35.22 8.22
CA VAL A 410 4.66 35.54 7.92
C VAL A 410 4.73 36.52 6.75
N ASN A 411 5.48 37.58 6.92
CA ASN A 411 5.88 38.44 5.80
C ASN A 411 7.28 37.98 5.32
N TYR A 412 7.33 37.02 4.44
CA TYR A 412 8.59 36.46 3.94
C TYR A 412 9.51 37.48 3.26
N ALA A 413 8.96 38.57 2.71
CA ALA A 413 9.78 39.67 2.15
C ALA A 413 10.60 40.41 3.21
N LYS A 414 10.25 40.28 4.49
CA LYS A 414 10.93 40.92 5.63
C LYS A 414 11.55 39.92 6.60
N ALA A 415 11.21 38.65 6.46
CA ALA A 415 11.72 37.62 7.34
C ALA A 415 13.25 37.45 7.14
N LYS A 416 13.95 37.22 8.22
CA LYS A 416 15.40 36.99 8.17
C LYS A 416 15.67 35.51 7.88
N PRO A 417 16.46 35.21 6.84
CA PRO A 417 16.86 33.84 6.56
C PRO A 417 17.60 33.24 7.75
N ASN A 418 17.35 31.96 8.06
CA ASN A 418 18.05 31.22 9.11
C ASN A 418 19.46 30.75 8.67
N GLY A 419 19.77 30.85 7.37
CA GLY A 419 21.05 30.43 6.80
C GLY A 419 21.22 28.90 6.68
N ARG A 420 20.18 28.10 7.00
CA ARG A 420 20.22 26.64 6.94
C ARG A 420 19.23 26.07 5.93
N HIS A 421 18.40 26.90 5.28
CA HIS A 421 17.38 26.48 4.33
C HIS A 421 17.97 25.58 3.23
N GLY A 422 17.41 24.37 3.06
CA GLY A 422 17.89 23.38 2.09
C GLY A 422 17.52 23.74 0.66
N ALA A 423 16.31 24.16 0.42
CA ALA A 423 15.76 24.45 -0.90
C ALA A 423 16.16 25.84 -1.43
N ASN A 424 17.45 26.19 -1.38
CA ASN A 424 17.94 27.45 -1.93
C ASN A 424 18.56 27.25 -3.32
N ASN A 425 18.66 28.34 -4.09
CA ASN A 425 19.16 28.33 -5.46
C ASN A 425 20.54 27.67 -5.65
N GLU A 426 21.47 27.88 -4.72
CA GLU A 426 22.81 27.34 -4.81
C GLU A 426 22.85 25.83 -4.62
N LYS A 427 22.20 25.35 -3.58
CA LYS A 427 22.14 23.92 -3.29
C LYS A 427 21.37 23.14 -4.34
N VAL A 428 20.23 23.63 -4.77
CA VAL A 428 19.43 22.97 -5.82
C VAL A 428 20.22 22.85 -7.12
N LYS A 429 20.97 23.89 -7.53
CA LYS A 429 21.87 23.79 -8.68
C LYS A 429 22.94 22.71 -8.51
N ARG A 430 23.49 22.57 -7.32
CA ARG A 430 24.47 21.51 -7.02
C ARG A 430 23.87 20.11 -7.22
N TYR A 431 22.62 19.89 -6.75
CA TYR A 431 21.91 18.63 -6.97
C TYR A 431 21.57 18.39 -8.44
N ILE A 432 21.17 19.43 -9.19
CA ILE A 432 20.98 19.36 -10.64
C ILE A 432 22.26 18.96 -11.35
N ASP A 433 23.40 19.58 -11.03
CA ASP A 433 24.69 19.24 -11.62
C ASP A 433 25.14 17.82 -11.27
N PHE A 434 24.85 17.37 -10.06
CA PHE A 434 25.11 15.99 -9.61
C PHE A 434 24.25 15.00 -10.40
N ALA A 435 22.94 15.25 -10.54
CA ALA A 435 22.04 14.41 -11.29
C ALA A 435 22.47 14.32 -12.77
N ALA A 436 22.73 15.44 -13.41
CA ALA A 436 23.19 15.49 -14.80
C ALA A 436 24.52 14.75 -15.04
N LYS A 437 25.48 14.89 -14.13
CA LYS A 437 26.78 14.18 -14.18
C LYS A 437 26.60 12.67 -14.08
N ASN A 438 25.61 12.21 -13.34
CA ASN A 438 25.45 10.81 -12.95
C ASN A 438 24.32 10.08 -13.70
N GLY A 439 23.65 10.72 -14.66
CA GLY A 439 22.58 10.12 -15.44
C GLY A 439 21.32 9.83 -14.61
N LEU A 440 21.07 10.66 -13.59
CA LEU A 440 19.80 10.67 -12.87
C LEU A 440 18.84 11.62 -13.59
N ASP A 441 17.57 11.26 -13.64
CA ASP A 441 16.57 11.94 -14.46
C ASP A 441 16.02 13.19 -13.78
N GLU A 442 15.86 13.13 -12.44
CA GLU A 442 15.16 14.16 -11.70
C GLU A 442 15.84 14.52 -10.36
N VAL A 443 15.47 15.70 -9.85
CA VAL A 443 15.86 16.20 -8.53
C VAL A 443 14.62 16.61 -7.75
N LEU A 444 14.31 15.88 -6.67
CA LEU A 444 13.30 16.27 -5.67
C LEU A 444 13.79 17.49 -4.90
N VAL A 445 12.92 18.46 -4.65
CA VAL A 445 13.22 19.60 -3.79
C VAL A 445 12.11 19.77 -2.76
N GLU A 446 12.33 19.28 -1.55
CA GLU A 446 11.47 19.57 -0.41
C GLU A 446 11.78 20.94 0.19
N GLY A 447 10.80 21.56 0.83
CA GLY A 447 11.00 22.87 1.45
C GLY A 447 11.01 24.04 0.49
N TRP A 448 10.60 23.88 -0.79
CA TRP A 448 10.68 24.92 -1.81
C TRP A 448 9.69 26.06 -1.62
N ASN A 449 8.51 25.78 -1.02
CA ASN A 449 7.40 26.71 -0.88
C ASN A 449 7.18 27.15 0.57
N VAL A 450 6.52 28.28 0.74
CA VAL A 450 6.24 28.87 2.05
C VAL A 450 5.29 28.00 2.89
N GLY A 451 5.48 27.98 4.21
CA GLY A 451 4.60 27.30 5.17
C GLY A 451 5.30 26.39 6.17
N TRP A 452 6.53 25.98 5.92
CA TRP A 452 7.24 25.01 6.75
C TRP A 452 7.56 25.44 8.19
N GLU A 453 7.44 26.72 8.49
CA GLU A 453 7.54 27.24 9.86
C GLU A 453 6.37 26.80 10.75
N ASP A 454 5.26 26.41 10.12
CA ASP A 454 3.98 26.12 10.77
C ASP A 454 3.39 24.74 10.41
N TRP A 455 4.19 23.87 9.79
CA TRP A 455 3.72 22.56 9.36
C TRP A 455 3.73 21.54 10.50
N ALA A 456 3.17 20.38 10.26
CA ALA A 456 3.06 19.21 11.11
C ALA A 456 2.59 19.49 12.56
N ASN A 457 1.57 18.78 12.99
CA ASN A 457 1.03 18.80 14.36
C ASN A 457 0.65 20.19 14.93
N MET A 458 0.66 21.22 14.09
CA MET A 458 0.19 22.56 14.47
C MET A 458 -1.32 22.74 14.31
N TRP A 459 -1.99 21.73 13.76
CA TRP A 459 -3.45 21.71 13.57
C TRP A 459 -3.99 22.89 12.76
N LYS A 460 -3.19 23.38 11.81
CA LYS A 460 -3.58 24.41 10.86
C LYS A 460 -4.10 23.80 9.57
N ARG A 461 -5.33 24.15 9.21
CA ARG A 461 -5.92 23.68 7.96
C ARG A 461 -5.25 24.25 6.71
N ASP A 462 -4.89 25.52 6.74
CA ASP A 462 -4.42 26.26 5.57
C ASP A 462 -2.94 26.66 5.73
N VAL A 463 -2.03 25.68 5.75
CA VAL A 463 -0.58 25.91 5.90
C VAL A 463 0.08 26.24 4.57
N PHE A 464 -0.12 25.41 3.56
CA PHE A 464 0.53 25.51 2.26
C PHE A 464 -0.44 26.02 1.19
N ASP A 465 0.06 26.82 0.24
CA ASP A 465 -0.68 27.25 -0.95
C ASP A 465 -0.21 26.55 -2.24
N PHE A 466 0.89 25.79 -2.16
CA PHE A 466 1.47 25.01 -3.25
C PHE A 466 1.83 25.83 -4.50
N GLN A 467 2.04 27.14 -4.36
CA GLN A 467 2.30 28.05 -5.46
C GLN A 467 3.40 29.07 -5.15
N THR A 468 3.57 29.47 -3.89
CA THR A 468 4.47 30.55 -3.50
C THR A 468 5.82 30.01 -3.05
N PRO A 469 6.90 30.18 -3.82
CA PRO A 469 8.24 29.76 -3.41
C PRO A 469 8.78 30.64 -2.28
N TYR A 470 9.75 30.12 -1.54
CA TYR A 470 10.55 30.95 -0.64
C TYR A 470 11.37 31.98 -1.40
N PRO A 471 11.82 33.09 -0.77
CA PRO A 471 12.54 34.18 -1.46
C PRO A 471 13.89 33.76 -2.10
N ASP A 472 14.50 32.69 -1.61
CA ASP A 472 15.78 32.13 -2.09
C ASP A 472 15.61 30.95 -3.04
N PHE A 473 14.37 30.63 -3.46
CA PHE A 473 14.05 29.61 -4.45
C PHE A 473 13.43 30.21 -5.71
N ASP A 474 14.24 30.43 -6.73
CA ASP A 474 13.77 30.93 -8.04
C ASP A 474 13.33 29.74 -8.92
N ILE A 475 12.04 29.43 -8.85
CA ILE A 475 11.42 28.27 -9.52
C ILE A 475 11.62 28.32 -11.04
N GLU A 476 11.55 29.51 -11.68
CA GLU A 476 11.71 29.66 -13.11
C GLU A 476 13.17 29.44 -13.54
N MET A 477 14.09 30.09 -12.85
CA MET A 477 15.53 29.96 -13.14
C MET A 477 16.01 28.53 -12.92
N LEU A 478 15.58 27.87 -11.83
CA LEU A 478 16.02 26.51 -11.48
C LEU A 478 15.49 25.47 -12.48
N ASN A 479 14.22 25.55 -12.89
CA ASN A 479 13.68 24.64 -13.91
C ASN A 479 14.38 24.85 -15.28
N ARG A 480 14.57 26.08 -15.71
CA ARG A 480 15.32 26.37 -16.94
C ARG A 480 16.77 25.84 -16.87
N TYR A 481 17.42 25.96 -15.72
CA TYR A 481 18.75 25.41 -15.49
C TYR A 481 18.76 23.89 -15.56
N ALA A 482 17.85 23.21 -14.88
CA ALA A 482 17.71 21.75 -14.90
C ALA A 482 17.48 21.22 -16.31
N HIS A 483 16.52 21.80 -17.06
CA HIS A 483 16.24 21.42 -18.44
C HIS A 483 17.46 21.64 -19.37
N SER A 484 18.25 22.69 -19.14
CA SER A 484 19.49 22.91 -19.91
C SER A 484 20.55 21.83 -19.71
N LYS A 485 20.42 21.05 -18.62
CA LYS A 485 21.29 19.92 -18.26
C LYS A 485 20.69 18.55 -18.61
N GLY A 486 19.45 18.51 -19.15
CA GLY A 486 18.72 17.28 -19.43
C GLY A 486 18.11 16.64 -18.18
N VAL A 487 17.94 17.40 -17.10
CA VAL A 487 17.36 16.97 -15.81
C VAL A 487 16.04 17.72 -15.60
N LYS A 488 15.08 17.11 -14.89
CA LYS A 488 13.86 17.79 -14.42
C LYS A 488 13.91 17.98 -12.91
N LEU A 489 13.07 18.86 -12.39
CA LEU A 489 12.78 18.93 -10.97
C LEU A 489 11.53 18.08 -10.69
N LEU A 490 11.56 17.32 -9.60
CA LEU A 490 10.41 16.60 -9.05
C LEU A 490 9.77 17.49 -7.99
N MET A 491 8.47 17.73 -8.14
CA MET A 491 7.72 18.62 -7.25
C MET A 491 7.45 17.94 -5.90
N HIS A 492 7.39 18.73 -4.84
CA HIS A 492 6.93 18.29 -3.51
C HIS A 492 5.72 19.08 -3.04
N HIS A 493 4.65 18.41 -2.67
CA HIS A 493 3.44 18.97 -2.08
C HIS A 493 3.21 18.33 -0.71
N GLU A 494 3.83 18.89 0.34
CA GLU A 494 3.45 18.57 1.71
C GLU A 494 2.12 19.24 2.05
N THR A 495 1.15 18.47 2.53
CA THR A 495 -0.22 18.97 2.80
C THR A 495 -0.46 19.32 4.27
N SER A 496 0.44 18.92 5.18
CA SER A 496 0.23 18.97 6.64
C SER A 496 -1.09 18.27 7.01
N SER A 497 -1.36 17.14 6.34
CA SER A 497 -2.56 16.30 6.46
C SER A 497 -3.89 17.00 6.18
N SER A 498 -3.88 18.19 5.54
CA SER A 498 -5.09 18.93 5.20
C SER A 498 -5.55 18.66 3.77
N ALA A 499 -6.28 17.55 3.60
CA ALA A 499 -6.81 17.14 2.30
C ALA A 499 -7.66 18.24 1.63
N GLN A 500 -8.56 18.88 2.39
CA GLN A 500 -9.41 19.93 1.86
C GLN A 500 -8.64 21.17 1.39
N ASN A 501 -7.54 21.53 2.06
CA ASN A 501 -6.69 22.63 1.60
C ASN A 501 -5.99 22.26 0.30
N TYR A 502 -5.47 21.04 0.21
CA TYR A 502 -4.82 20.56 -1.01
C TYR A 502 -5.78 20.56 -2.20
N GLU A 503 -7.00 20.02 -2.04
CA GLU A 503 -8.02 20.00 -3.10
C GLU A 503 -8.39 21.41 -3.62
N ARG A 504 -8.42 22.43 -2.74
CA ARG A 504 -8.70 23.82 -3.14
C ARG A 504 -7.61 24.44 -4.00
N HIS A 505 -6.36 24.03 -3.80
CA HIS A 505 -5.20 24.60 -4.47
C HIS A 505 -4.70 23.75 -5.65
N MET A 506 -5.06 22.48 -5.70
CA MET A 506 -4.48 21.44 -6.57
C MET A 506 -4.49 21.81 -8.04
N GLU A 507 -5.60 22.32 -8.58
CA GLU A 507 -5.68 22.74 -9.99
C GLU A 507 -4.63 23.82 -10.32
N LYS A 508 -4.47 24.82 -9.47
CA LYS A 508 -3.48 25.87 -9.68
C LYS A 508 -2.04 25.38 -9.47
N ALA A 509 -1.86 24.45 -8.54
CA ALA A 509 -0.57 23.83 -8.30
C ALA A 509 -0.13 22.99 -9.51
N PHE A 510 -1.02 22.19 -10.10
CA PHE A 510 -0.72 21.42 -11.31
C PHE A 510 -0.51 22.31 -12.55
N GLN A 511 -1.27 23.41 -12.67
CA GLN A 511 -1.02 24.41 -13.72
C GLN A 511 0.37 25.07 -13.57
N LEU A 512 0.81 25.34 -12.33
CA LEU A 512 2.15 25.86 -12.06
C LEU A 512 3.22 24.81 -12.45
N MET A 513 3.01 23.55 -12.11
CA MET A 513 3.89 22.46 -12.52
C MET A 513 4.04 22.39 -14.03
N ASN A 514 2.92 22.38 -14.77
CA ASN A 514 2.95 22.37 -16.24
C ASN A 514 3.66 23.59 -16.82
N ARG A 515 3.46 24.77 -16.22
CA ARG A 515 4.15 26.01 -16.66
C ARG A 515 5.67 25.89 -16.62
N TYR A 516 6.21 25.22 -15.60
CA TYR A 516 7.65 25.09 -15.39
C TYR A 516 8.22 23.74 -15.82
N GLY A 517 7.38 22.83 -16.36
CA GLY A 517 7.79 21.57 -16.95
C GLY A 517 8.09 20.45 -15.96
N TYR A 518 7.46 20.47 -14.79
CA TYR A 518 7.41 19.33 -13.88
C TYR A 518 6.47 18.26 -14.44
N ASP A 519 6.82 16.99 -14.29
CA ASP A 519 5.99 15.86 -14.72
C ASP A 519 5.77 14.82 -13.60
N ALA A 520 6.31 15.06 -12.42
CA ALA A 520 6.09 14.23 -11.25
C ALA A 520 5.94 15.05 -9.97
N VAL A 521 5.13 14.55 -9.03
CA VAL A 521 4.93 15.14 -7.71
C VAL A 521 5.03 14.08 -6.61
N LYS A 522 5.81 14.38 -5.58
CA LYS A 522 5.74 13.70 -4.28
C LYS A 522 4.71 14.43 -3.43
N THR A 523 3.66 13.73 -2.97
CA THR A 523 2.68 14.27 -2.02
C THR A 523 2.97 13.76 -0.62
N GLY A 524 2.78 14.60 0.42
CA GLY A 524 2.95 14.22 1.82
C GLY A 524 1.71 14.56 2.65
N TYR A 525 1.42 13.75 3.67
CA TYR A 525 0.30 13.92 4.59
C TYR A 525 0.76 13.68 6.03
N VAL A 526 1.81 14.41 6.43
CA VAL A 526 2.43 14.26 7.76
C VAL A 526 1.49 14.75 8.86
N GLY A 527 1.27 13.91 9.87
CA GLY A 527 0.46 14.18 11.06
C GLY A 527 -0.99 13.70 10.94
N ASP A 528 -1.79 14.05 11.95
CA ASP A 528 -3.20 13.65 11.98
C ASP A 528 -4.03 14.34 10.88
N ILE A 529 -4.94 13.60 10.28
CA ILE A 529 -5.79 14.12 9.20
C ILE A 529 -6.66 15.31 9.68
N ILE A 530 -6.76 16.31 8.83
CA ILE A 530 -7.67 17.45 8.98
C ILE A 530 -8.77 17.36 7.91
N PRO A 531 -10.06 17.26 8.30
CA PRO A 531 -10.63 17.54 9.64
C PRO A 531 -10.34 16.46 10.68
N ARG A 532 -10.17 16.86 11.93
CA ARG A 532 -9.87 15.98 13.06
C ARG A 532 -10.90 14.88 13.23
N GLY A 533 -10.42 13.68 13.54
CA GLY A 533 -11.23 12.48 13.73
C GLY A 533 -11.30 11.58 12.50
N ASP A 534 -10.90 12.10 11.34
CA ASP A 534 -10.66 11.25 10.17
C ASP A 534 -9.27 10.59 10.24
N HIS A 535 -9.02 9.60 9.42
CA HIS A 535 -7.81 8.80 9.42
C HIS A 535 -7.28 8.59 8.00
N HIS A 536 -5.97 8.36 7.86
CA HIS A 536 -5.31 8.13 6.57
C HIS A 536 -5.94 7.01 5.72
N TYR A 537 -6.60 6.06 6.35
CA TYR A 537 -7.14 4.86 5.69
C TYR A 537 -8.68 4.82 5.63
N SER A 538 -9.35 5.93 5.99
CA SER A 538 -10.81 6.04 5.86
C SER A 538 -11.28 6.08 4.41
N GLN A 539 -12.56 5.83 4.15
CA GLN A 539 -13.13 5.94 2.79
C GLN A 539 -12.92 7.34 2.20
N SER A 540 -13.09 8.40 3.00
CA SER A 540 -12.91 9.77 2.54
C SER A 540 -11.48 10.04 2.06
N MET A 541 -10.48 9.54 2.80
CA MET A 541 -9.09 9.72 2.43
C MET A 541 -8.67 8.83 1.25
N ASN A 542 -9.17 7.58 1.16
CA ASN A 542 -8.95 6.75 -0.02
C ASN A 542 -9.52 7.41 -1.29
N ASN A 543 -10.69 8.05 -1.17
CA ASN A 543 -11.27 8.83 -2.26
C ASN A 543 -10.44 10.07 -2.61
N HIS A 544 -9.88 10.74 -1.60
CA HIS A 544 -9.00 11.87 -1.79
C HIS A 544 -7.71 11.47 -2.54
N TYR A 545 -7.01 10.43 -2.10
CA TYR A 545 -5.78 9.99 -2.78
C TYR A 545 -6.05 9.60 -4.24
N LEU A 546 -7.11 8.85 -4.49
CA LEU A 546 -7.49 8.48 -5.84
C LEU A 546 -7.92 9.70 -6.68
N TYR A 547 -8.55 10.69 -6.07
CA TYR A 547 -8.88 11.95 -6.74
C TYR A 547 -7.62 12.71 -7.14
N VAL A 548 -6.61 12.81 -6.27
CA VAL A 548 -5.31 13.43 -6.60
C VAL A 548 -4.66 12.74 -7.79
N VAL A 549 -4.61 11.41 -7.80
CA VAL A 549 -4.03 10.63 -8.92
C VAL A 549 -4.76 10.89 -10.24
N LYS A 550 -6.10 10.94 -10.21
CA LYS A 550 -6.92 11.21 -11.39
C LYS A 550 -6.78 12.63 -11.91
N GLU A 551 -6.72 13.62 -11.01
CA GLU A 551 -6.51 15.02 -11.40
C GLU A 551 -5.09 15.23 -11.95
N ALA A 552 -4.08 14.64 -11.31
CA ALA A 552 -2.69 14.67 -11.79
C ALA A 552 -2.57 14.08 -13.21
N ALA A 553 -3.27 12.98 -13.50
CA ALA A 553 -3.27 12.37 -14.84
C ALA A 553 -3.80 13.33 -15.93
N LYS A 554 -4.79 14.16 -15.63
CA LYS A 554 -5.30 15.18 -16.59
C LYS A 554 -4.24 16.24 -16.95
N HIS A 555 -3.28 16.42 -16.07
CA HIS A 555 -2.15 17.35 -16.25
C HIS A 555 -0.87 16.65 -16.71
N HIS A 556 -0.92 15.34 -17.01
CA HIS A 556 0.25 14.49 -17.33
C HIS A 556 1.31 14.52 -16.23
N ILE A 557 0.87 14.37 -14.98
CA ILE A 557 1.74 14.35 -13.79
C ILE A 557 1.71 12.96 -13.15
N MET A 558 2.89 12.40 -12.94
CA MET A 558 3.10 11.18 -12.15
C MET A 558 3.02 11.51 -10.65
N VAL A 559 2.53 10.56 -9.86
CA VAL A 559 2.33 10.74 -8.41
C VAL A 559 3.13 9.73 -7.62
N ASN A 560 3.90 10.22 -6.65
CA ASN A 560 4.52 9.46 -5.58
C ASN A 560 3.83 9.86 -4.26
N ALA A 561 3.02 8.96 -3.69
CA ALA A 561 2.16 9.28 -2.55
C ALA A 561 2.78 8.80 -1.24
N HIS A 562 3.23 9.73 -0.37
CA HIS A 562 3.71 9.45 0.98
C HIS A 562 2.56 9.56 2.00
N GLU A 563 2.65 8.83 3.12
CA GLU A 563 1.64 8.69 4.19
C GLU A 563 0.23 8.32 3.69
N ALA A 564 0.09 7.95 2.43
CA ALA A 564 -1.18 7.55 1.82
C ALA A 564 -1.52 6.08 2.15
N THR A 565 -2.63 5.59 1.63
CA THR A 565 -3.03 4.21 1.79
C THR A 565 -2.02 3.26 1.13
N ARG A 566 -1.70 2.16 1.81
CA ARG A 566 -0.88 1.07 1.26
C ARG A 566 -1.43 0.58 -0.07
N PRO A 567 -0.58 0.11 -1.01
CA PRO A 567 -1.02 -0.26 -2.35
C PRO A 567 -1.97 -1.46 -2.35
N THR A 568 -2.95 -1.36 -3.23
CA THR A 568 -3.96 -2.41 -3.49
C THR A 568 -4.09 -2.70 -4.98
N GLY A 569 -3.02 -2.44 -5.76
CA GLY A 569 -2.96 -2.69 -7.19
C GLY A 569 -3.56 -1.60 -8.07
N LEU A 570 -3.99 -0.46 -7.51
CA LEU A 570 -4.59 0.66 -8.28
C LEU A 570 -3.65 1.24 -9.33
N CYS A 571 -2.33 0.99 -9.22
CA CYS A 571 -1.34 1.36 -10.24
C CYS A 571 -1.54 0.62 -11.58
N ARG A 572 -2.26 -0.51 -11.64
CA ARG A 572 -2.70 -1.12 -12.89
C ARG A 572 -3.71 -0.23 -13.61
N THR A 573 -4.69 0.30 -12.88
CA THR A 573 -5.77 1.13 -13.42
C THR A 573 -5.29 2.57 -13.68
N TYR A 574 -4.42 3.08 -12.81
CA TYR A 574 -3.86 4.42 -12.88
C TYR A 574 -2.33 4.37 -12.83
N PRO A 575 -1.65 4.05 -13.95
CA PRO A 575 -0.20 3.84 -13.96
C PRO A 575 0.63 5.11 -13.72
N ASN A 576 0.02 6.28 -13.65
CA ASN A 576 0.66 7.49 -13.16
C ASN A 576 0.86 7.52 -11.64
N LEU A 577 0.30 6.59 -10.87
CA LEU A 577 0.68 6.31 -9.49
C LEU A 577 1.95 5.47 -9.49
N VAL A 578 3.10 6.12 -9.60
CA VAL A 578 4.42 5.49 -9.79
C VAL A 578 5.16 5.18 -8.49
N GLY A 579 4.74 5.77 -7.38
CA GLY A 579 5.36 5.57 -6.08
C GLY A 579 4.36 5.71 -4.94
N ASN A 580 4.67 5.04 -3.85
CA ASN A 580 3.94 5.15 -2.60
C ASN A 580 4.89 4.74 -1.47
N GLU A 581 4.91 5.46 -0.34
CA GLU A 581 5.70 5.04 0.82
C GLU A 581 4.93 4.07 1.69
N SER A 582 3.91 4.54 2.41
CA SER A 582 2.96 3.80 3.27
C SER A 582 3.58 2.65 4.07
N ALA A 583 4.79 2.85 4.57
CA ALA A 583 5.51 1.98 5.50
C ALA A 583 6.77 2.70 5.99
N ARG A 584 7.44 2.11 6.97
CA ARG A 584 8.68 2.60 7.53
C ARG A 584 9.80 2.55 6.48
N GLY A 585 10.15 3.70 5.89
CA GLY A 585 11.21 3.88 4.88
C GLY A 585 12.55 4.26 5.47
N THR A 586 13.49 4.65 4.60
CA THR A 586 14.87 5.04 4.99
C THR A 586 14.94 6.20 5.97
N GLU A 587 13.94 7.11 5.98
CA GLU A 587 13.97 8.23 6.92
C GLU A 587 14.04 7.79 8.40
N TYR A 588 13.43 6.66 8.71
CA TYR A 588 13.45 6.10 10.05
C TYR A 588 14.84 5.65 10.51
N GLU A 589 15.81 5.54 9.62
CA GLU A 589 17.20 5.34 10.00
C GLU A 589 17.72 6.52 10.84
N ALA A 590 17.14 7.72 10.66
CA ALA A 590 17.44 8.89 11.49
C ALA A 590 16.64 8.93 12.81
N PHE A 591 15.63 8.08 12.97
CA PHE A 591 14.73 8.05 14.13
C PHE A 591 14.82 6.73 14.92
N GLY A 592 16.02 6.26 15.16
CA GLY A 592 16.30 5.02 15.89
C GLY A 592 16.73 3.85 15.01
N GLY A 593 16.55 3.95 13.70
CA GLY A 593 16.87 2.93 12.71
C GLY A 593 15.90 1.77 12.67
N SER A 594 15.97 0.99 11.60
CA SER A 594 15.23 -0.25 11.42
C SER A 594 16.15 -1.45 11.56
N ARG A 595 15.65 -2.59 12.01
CA ARG A 595 16.45 -3.83 12.05
C ARG A 595 16.74 -4.30 10.62
N PRO A 596 17.85 -5.04 10.39
CA PRO A 596 18.21 -5.53 9.04
C PRO A 596 17.17 -6.43 8.39
N ASP A 597 16.40 -7.21 9.18
CA ASP A 597 15.30 -8.06 8.73
C ASP A 597 14.13 -7.28 8.08
N HIS A 598 13.99 -5.99 8.41
CA HIS A 598 12.92 -5.13 7.90
C HIS A 598 12.90 -5.08 6.36
N THR A 599 14.05 -4.93 5.71
CA THR A 599 14.12 -4.92 4.23
C THR A 599 13.99 -6.30 3.59
N CYS A 600 14.01 -7.37 4.38
CA CYS A 600 13.75 -8.73 3.93
C CYS A 600 12.28 -9.14 4.09
N ILE A 601 11.49 -8.39 4.88
CA ILE A 601 10.05 -8.67 5.05
C ILE A 601 9.15 -7.73 4.22
N LEU A 602 9.55 -6.50 3.94
CA LEU A 602 8.74 -5.56 3.16
C LEU A 602 8.32 -6.10 1.79
N PRO A 603 9.14 -6.85 1.03
CA PRO A 603 8.70 -7.46 -0.22
C PRO A 603 7.55 -8.45 -0.07
N PHE A 604 7.45 -9.15 1.05
CA PHE A 604 6.37 -10.09 1.35
C PHE A 604 5.10 -9.43 1.92
N THR A 605 5.19 -8.19 2.34
CA THR A 605 4.12 -7.45 3.00
C THR A 605 3.78 -6.18 2.22
N ARG A 606 4.53 -5.09 2.44
CA ARG A 606 4.24 -3.76 1.92
C ARG A 606 4.26 -3.67 0.38
N LEU A 607 5.12 -4.44 -0.29
CA LEU A 607 5.21 -4.42 -1.75
C LEU A 607 4.10 -5.25 -2.42
N GLN A 608 3.30 -5.98 -1.68
CA GLN A 608 2.14 -6.68 -2.22
C GLN A 608 1.12 -5.66 -2.73
N GLY A 609 0.88 -5.64 -4.03
CA GLY A 609 -0.05 -4.72 -4.68
C GLY A 609 0.53 -3.41 -5.23
N GLY A 610 1.83 -3.15 -5.06
CA GLY A 610 2.45 -1.98 -5.71
C GLY A 610 3.82 -1.59 -5.18
N PRO A 611 4.51 -0.73 -5.93
CA PRO A 611 5.89 -0.31 -5.62
C PRO A 611 5.98 0.48 -4.32
N MET A 612 7.18 0.54 -3.76
CA MET A 612 7.49 1.37 -2.59
C MET A 612 8.59 2.38 -2.89
N ASP A 613 8.36 3.65 -2.57
CA ASP A 613 9.41 4.66 -2.49
C ASP A 613 10.16 4.48 -1.15
N TYR A 614 10.99 3.45 -1.08
CA TYR A 614 11.79 3.13 0.11
C TYR A 614 12.93 4.13 0.35
N THR A 615 13.32 4.89 -0.67
CA THR A 615 14.44 5.84 -0.67
C THR A 615 15.80 5.19 -0.33
N PRO A 616 16.25 4.17 -1.10
CA PRO A 616 17.48 3.43 -0.81
C PRO A 616 18.74 4.26 -1.11
N GLY A 617 19.91 3.71 -0.73
CA GLY A 617 21.20 4.22 -1.21
C GLY A 617 22.02 4.96 -0.16
N ILE A 618 21.74 4.85 1.14
CA ILE A 618 22.55 5.46 2.18
C ILE A 618 23.90 4.74 2.31
N PHE A 619 25.00 5.45 2.02
CA PHE A 619 26.36 4.93 2.09
C PHE A 619 27.11 5.41 3.35
N VAL A 620 26.82 6.62 3.83
CA VAL A 620 27.31 7.11 5.12
C VAL A 620 26.30 6.76 6.20
N THR A 621 26.48 5.58 6.78
CA THR A 621 25.49 4.96 7.67
C THR A 621 25.42 5.60 9.06
N ARG A 622 26.47 6.29 9.55
CA ARG A 622 26.45 7.01 10.84
C ARG A 622 25.98 8.44 10.62
N LEU A 623 24.91 8.85 11.32
CA LEU A 623 24.20 10.10 11.03
C LEU A 623 24.65 11.29 11.88
N SER A 624 25.72 11.11 12.68
CA SER A 624 26.28 12.15 13.56
C SER A 624 27.22 13.14 12.86
N GLU A 625 27.39 13.06 11.54
CA GLU A 625 28.27 13.97 10.79
C GLU A 625 27.79 15.44 10.85
N TRP A 626 26.47 15.66 10.89
CA TRP A 626 25.85 16.99 10.75
C TRP A 626 25.03 17.43 11.97
N SER A 627 24.81 16.54 12.93
CA SER A 627 24.01 16.80 14.12
C SER A 627 24.43 15.86 15.25
N ASP A 628 23.87 16.06 16.45
CA ASP A 628 24.05 15.16 17.60
C ASP A 628 23.23 13.86 17.48
N ASN A 629 22.75 13.52 16.28
CA ASN A 629 21.97 12.32 16.03
C ASN A 629 22.85 11.07 16.11
N THR A 630 22.59 10.23 17.10
CA THR A 630 23.32 8.97 17.33
C THR A 630 22.72 7.78 16.58
N SER A 631 21.62 7.97 15.84
CA SER A 631 21.00 6.95 15.00
C SER A 631 21.92 6.58 13.83
N TRP A 632 21.64 5.46 13.23
CA TRP A 632 22.43 4.94 12.11
C TRP A 632 21.65 3.94 11.26
N ALA A 633 21.96 3.88 9.97
CA ALA A 633 21.38 2.91 9.04
C ALA A 633 22.04 1.54 9.26
N ARG A 634 21.22 0.53 9.58
CA ARG A 634 21.67 -0.83 9.89
C ARG A 634 21.83 -1.68 8.65
N ILE A 635 22.65 -1.22 7.73
CA ILE A 635 22.87 -1.85 6.42
C ILE A 635 24.33 -1.67 5.99
N THR A 636 24.85 -2.60 5.19
CA THR A 636 26.13 -2.40 4.50
C THR A 636 25.95 -1.65 3.18
N ILE A 637 27.03 -1.10 2.59
CA ILE A 637 26.98 -0.50 1.24
C ILE A 637 26.49 -1.54 0.20
N ALA A 638 27.00 -2.77 0.24
CA ALA A 638 26.56 -3.80 -0.71
C ALA A 638 25.08 -4.18 -0.51
N GLY A 639 24.62 -4.26 0.74
CA GLY A 639 23.21 -4.41 1.07
C GLY A 639 22.34 -3.24 0.57
N SER A 640 22.83 -2.00 0.71
CA SER A 640 22.14 -0.80 0.21
C SER A 640 22.00 -0.81 -1.33
N LEU A 641 23.02 -1.29 -2.05
CA LEU A 641 22.93 -1.49 -3.50
C LEU A 641 21.91 -2.57 -3.89
N ALA A 642 21.80 -3.66 -3.11
CA ALA A 642 20.86 -4.73 -3.36
C ALA A 642 19.40 -4.26 -3.30
N LEU A 643 19.09 -3.22 -2.49
CA LEU A 643 17.74 -2.69 -2.35
C LEU A 643 17.17 -2.12 -3.66
N TYR A 644 18.00 -1.68 -4.59
CA TYR A 644 17.54 -1.25 -5.92
C TYR A 644 16.89 -2.37 -6.74
N LEU A 645 17.08 -3.62 -6.31
CA LEU A 645 16.51 -4.81 -6.94
C LEU A 645 15.47 -5.49 -6.05
N THR A 646 15.69 -5.58 -4.74
CA THR A 646 14.77 -6.28 -3.82
C THR A 646 13.58 -5.41 -3.41
N MET A 647 13.74 -4.07 -3.43
CA MET A 647 12.68 -3.09 -3.16
C MET A 647 12.23 -2.46 -4.48
N TYR A 648 11.30 -3.13 -5.17
CA TYR A 648 10.87 -2.67 -6.48
C TYR A 648 10.17 -1.30 -6.41
N SER A 649 10.59 -0.39 -7.30
CA SER A 649 9.90 0.85 -7.62
C SER A 649 10.26 1.33 -9.03
N PRO A 650 9.32 1.83 -9.84
CA PRO A 650 9.66 2.54 -11.07
C PRO A 650 10.21 3.94 -10.81
N LEU A 651 10.09 4.44 -9.58
CA LEU A 651 10.65 5.70 -9.11
C LEU A 651 11.68 5.40 -8.02
N GLN A 652 12.98 5.39 -8.36
CA GLN A 652 14.06 4.99 -7.47
C GLN A 652 14.93 6.18 -7.06
N MET A 653 15.07 6.40 -5.77
CA MET A 653 15.91 7.48 -5.22
C MET A 653 17.35 7.04 -5.00
N ALA A 654 18.30 7.90 -5.35
CA ALA A 654 19.63 7.92 -4.77
C ALA A 654 19.60 8.89 -3.57
N ALA A 655 19.31 8.34 -2.37
CA ALA A 655 18.84 9.14 -1.24
C ALA A 655 19.92 9.90 -0.48
N ASP A 656 21.18 9.41 -0.50
CA ASP A 656 22.27 10.03 0.24
C ASP A 656 22.76 11.35 -0.37
N LEU A 657 23.62 12.05 0.32
CA LEU A 657 24.17 13.34 -0.11
C LEU A 657 25.13 13.17 -1.29
N PRO A 658 25.20 14.12 -2.24
CA PRO A 658 26.15 14.08 -3.34
C PRO A 658 27.61 13.85 -2.88
N GLU A 659 28.05 14.53 -1.82
CA GLU A 659 29.41 14.38 -1.26
C GLU A 659 29.66 13.01 -0.64
N HIS A 660 28.62 12.31 -0.18
CA HIS A 660 28.75 10.96 0.33
C HIS A 660 28.97 9.98 -0.83
N TYR A 661 28.24 10.10 -1.91
CA TYR A 661 28.45 9.29 -3.11
C TYR A 661 29.81 9.53 -3.78
N GLU A 662 30.32 10.76 -3.73
CA GLU A 662 31.66 11.09 -4.25
C GLU A 662 32.79 10.36 -3.47
N ARG A 663 32.57 9.98 -2.20
CA ARG A 663 33.51 9.16 -1.42
C ARG A 663 33.55 7.69 -1.86
N PHE A 664 32.47 7.20 -2.49
CA PHE A 664 32.26 5.82 -2.91
C PHE A 664 31.81 5.74 -4.37
N ASP A 665 32.45 6.51 -5.24
CA ASP A 665 32.06 6.69 -6.65
C ASP A 665 32.07 5.36 -7.44
N ASP A 666 32.96 4.45 -7.09
CA ASP A 666 33.05 3.10 -7.66
C ASP A 666 31.86 2.19 -7.29
N ALA A 667 31.35 2.28 -6.06
CA ALA A 667 30.13 1.60 -5.64
C ALA A 667 28.87 2.27 -6.24
N PHE A 668 28.87 3.61 -6.30
CA PHE A 668 27.79 4.39 -6.92
C PHE A 668 27.59 4.07 -8.39
N GLN A 669 28.60 3.51 -9.08
CA GLN A 669 28.47 3.06 -10.45
C GLN A 669 27.32 2.06 -10.64
N PHE A 670 27.02 1.22 -9.66
CA PHE A 670 25.86 0.31 -9.74
C PHE A 670 24.54 1.09 -9.85
N ILE A 671 24.37 2.17 -9.07
CA ILE A 671 23.16 3.01 -9.09
C ILE A 671 23.02 3.71 -10.46
N ARG A 672 24.14 4.10 -11.09
CA ARG A 672 24.10 4.64 -12.47
C ARG A 672 23.60 3.61 -13.47
N ASP A 673 24.05 2.36 -13.35
CA ASP A 673 23.82 1.29 -14.33
C ASP A 673 22.45 0.62 -14.22
N VAL A 674 21.92 0.45 -12.99
CA VAL A 674 20.68 -0.30 -12.74
C VAL A 674 19.46 0.47 -13.25
N PRO A 675 18.58 -0.15 -14.07
CA PRO A 675 17.33 0.48 -14.52
C PRO A 675 16.22 0.36 -13.44
N CYS A 676 15.07 1.01 -13.68
CA CYS A 676 13.90 0.97 -12.81
C CYS A 676 12.70 0.24 -13.46
N ASP A 677 12.85 -0.34 -14.64
CA ASP A 677 11.78 -1.03 -15.37
C ASP A 677 12.29 -2.33 -16.00
N TRP A 678 11.47 -3.38 -15.99
CA TRP A 678 11.94 -4.74 -16.20
C TRP A 678 11.10 -5.52 -17.22
N ASP A 679 11.76 -6.33 -18.04
CA ASP A 679 11.10 -7.31 -18.91
C ASP A 679 10.81 -8.62 -18.17
N GLU A 680 11.65 -8.97 -17.20
CA GLU A 680 11.56 -10.23 -16.48
C GLU A 680 12.17 -10.10 -15.07
N SER A 681 11.53 -10.71 -14.09
CA SER A 681 12.03 -10.84 -12.71
C SER A 681 11.91 -12.26 -12.24
N ILE A 682 13.00 -12.83 -11.72
CA ILE A 682 13.08 -14.19 -11.24
C ILE A 682 13.59 -14.17 -9.79
N TYR A 683 12.74 -14.53 -8.85
CA TYR A 683 13.13 -14.73 -7.46
C TYR A 683 13.83 -16.08 -7.34
N LEU A 684 15.11 -16.08 -7.02
CA LEU A 684 15.98 -17.26 -7.05
C LEU A 684 15.96 -18.01 -5.72
N GLU A 685 15.91 -17.28 -4.63
CA GLU A 685 15.72 -17.78 -3.27
C GLU A 685 15.08 -16.70 -2.40
N ALA A 686 14.27 -17.12 -1.43
CA ALA A 686 13.62 -16.20 -0.51
C ALA A 686 13.11 -16.93 0.74
N GLU A 687 13.21 -16.26 1.88
CA GLU A 687 12.52 -16.61 3.13
C GLU A 687 12.09 -15.31 3.83
N PRO A 688 10.84 -15.16 4.27
CA PRO A 688 10.36 -13.94 4.90
C PRO A 688 11.23 -13.51 6.09
N ALA A 689 11.66 -12.25 6.09
CA ALA A 689 12.50 -11.60 7.09
C ALA A 689 13.90 -12.20 7.28
N ASP A 690 14.34 -13.11 6.41
CA ASP A 690 15.65 -13.76 6.48
C ASP A 690 16.51 -13.33 5.28
N TYR A 691 16.13 -13.74 4.05
CA TYR A 691 16.88 -13.37 2.84
C TYR A 691 16.00 -13.32 1.59
N ILE A 692 16.48 -12.58 0.58
CA ILE A 692 15.88 -12.51 -0.77
C ILE A 692 17.01 -12.37 -1.79
N THR A 693 16.97 -13.20 -2.85
CA THR A 693 17.80 -13.02 -4.05
C THR A 693 16.91 -12.98 -5.29
N VAL A 694 17.04 -11.90 -6.07
CA VAL A 694 16.27 -11.67 -7.29
C VAL A 694 17.18 -11.32 -8.47
N ALA A 695 16.89 -11.90 -9.65
CA ALA A 695 17.47 -11.53 -10.93
C ALA A 695 16.43 -10.82 -11.78
N ARG A 696 16.82 -9.66 -12.39
CA ARG A 696 15.92 -8.84 -13.20
C ARG A 696 16.55 -8.49 -14.54
N LYS A 697 15.79 -8.64 -15.62
CA LYS A 697 16.20 -8.26 -16.98
C LYS A 697 15.72 -6.84 -17.26
N GLY A 698 16.64 -5.93 -17.60
CA GLY A 698 16.29 -4.55 -17.94
C GLY A 698 15.41 -4.49 -19.17
N LYS A 699 14.33 -3.69 -19.12
CA LYS A 699 13.33 -3.58 -20.18
C LYS A 699 13.96 -3.18 -21.52
N GLY A 700 13.65 -3.93 -22.56
CA GLY A 700 14.16 -3.69 -23.91
C GLY A 700 15.65 -3.98 -24.10
N THR A 701 16.31 -4.65 -23.15
CA THR A 701 17.74 -4.98 -23.19
C THR A 701 17.99 -6.46 -22.98
N ASP A 702 19.23 -6.91 -23.21
CA ASP A 702 19.69 -8.23 -22.81
C ASP A 702 20.48 -8.23 -21.50
N ASN A 703 20.52 -7.06 -20.82
CA ASN A 703 21.25 -6.91 -19.57
C ASN A 703 20.44 -7.44 -18.38
N TRP A 704 21.15 -8.08 -17.47
CA TRP A 704 20.58 -8.57 -16.22
C TRP A 704 21.22 -7.93 -15.01
N PHE A 705 20.45 -7.82 -13.96
CA PHE A 705 20.90 -7.32 -12.66
C PHE A 705 20.43 -8.28 -11.59
N VAL A 706 21.31 -8.59 -10.61
CA VAL A 706 20.98 -9.52 -9.52
C VAL A 706 21.26 -8.83 -8.20
N GLY A 707 20.29 -8.87 -7.28
CA GLY A 707 20.42 -8.38 -5.91
C GLY A 707 20.13 -9.48 -4.91
N GLY A 708 20.99 -9.60 -3.91
CA GLY A 708 20.77 -10.41 -2.73
C GLY A 708 20.87 -9.59 -1.46
N LYS A 709 19.92 -9.75 -0.54
CA LYS A 709 19.83 -9.05 0.74
C LYS A 709 19.49 -10.03 1.85
N CYS A 710 20.14 -9.91 3.00
CA CYS A 710 19.88 -10.75 4.17
C CYS A 710 19.67 -9.93 5.46
N ASP A 711 19.19 -10.60 6.48
CA ASP A 711 18.95 -10.10 7.83
C ASP A 711 20.26 -9.89 8.62
N GLU A 712 20.18 -9.78 9.94
CA GLU A 712 21.32 -9.61 10.86
C GLU A 712 22.19 -10.86 11.05
N ASN A 713 21.79 -12.02 10.51
CA ASN A 713 22.51 -13.27 10.67
C ASN A 713 23.52 -13.53 9.54
N GLY A 714 23.36 -12.83 8.40
CA GLY A 714 24.14 -13.08 7.19
C GLY A 714 23.65 -14.31 6.41
N HIS A 715 24.05 -14.41 5.14
CA HIS A 715 23.61 -15.50 4.26
C HIS A 715 24.71 -15.98 3.30
N GLN A 716 24.50 -17.14 2.69
CA GLN A 716 25.38 -17.68 1.65
C GLN A 716 24.56 -18.11 0.44
N THR A 717 24.69 -17.37 -0.64
CA THR A 717 24.00 -17.62 -1.90
C THR A 717 24.84 -18.45 -2.86
N THR A 718 24.22 -19.47 -3.45
CA THR A 718 24.76 -20.21 -4.58
C THR A 718 23.98 -19.86 -5.85
N LEU A 719 24.41 -18.78 -6.50
CA LEU A 719 23.74 -18.21 -7.66
C LEU A 719 24.08 -18.99 -8.92
N LYS A 720 23.10 -19.68 -9.49
CA LYS A 720 23.18 -20.33 -10.81
C LYS A 720 22.76 -19.34 -11.89
N LEU A 721 23.57 -19.15 -12.91
CA LEU A 721 23.33 -18.22 -14.02
C LEU A 721 22.55 -18.88 -15.17
N ASP A 722 21.59 -19.76 -14.87
CA ASP A 722 20.80 -20.50 -15.85
C ASP A 722 19.79 -19.62 -16.61
N PHE A 723 19.45 -18.46 -16.05
CA PHE A 723 18.55 -17.46 -16.64
C PHE A 723 19.20 -16.64 -17.77
N LEU A 724 20.52 -16.68 -17.92
CA LEU A 724 21.24 -15.98 -18.98
C LEU A 724 21.05 -16.66 -20.34
N ASP A 725 21.11 -15.86 -21.40
CA ASP A 725 21.11 -16.38 -22.77
C ASP A 725 22.36 -17.27 -23.01
N LYS A 726 22.11 -18.46 -23.51
CA LYS A 726 23.17 -19.49 -23.72
C LYS A 726 24.18 -19.08 -24.78
N ASP A 727 23.77 -18.24 -25.74
CA ASP A 727 24.58 -17.82 -26.86
C ASP A 727 25.39 -16.54 -26.59
N LYS A 728 25.22 -15.95 -25.40
CA LYS A 728 25.84 -14.68 -25.03
C LYS A 728 26.87 -14.83 -23.90
N LYS A 729 27.82 -13.90 -23.88
CA LYS A 729 28.71 -13.64 -22.75
C LYS A 729 28.28 -12.34 -22.09
N TYR A 730 28.58 -12.21 -20.82
CA TYR A 730 28.22 -11.04 -20.04
C TYR A 730 29.44 -10.48 -19.31
N ALA A 731 29.66 -9.18 -19.42
CA ALA A 731 30.55 -8.46 -18.54
C ALA A 731 29.89 -8.37 -17.16
N CYS A 732 30.45 -9.10 -16.20
CA CYS A 732 29.90 -9.22 -14.86
C CYS A 732 30.69 -8.36 -13.89
N THR A 733 30.02 -7.38 -13.23
CA THR A 733 30.56 -6.62 -12.12
C THR A 733 29.78 -6.99 -10.86
N ILE A 734 30.48 -7.48 -9.84
CA ILE A 734 29.94 -7.89 -8.56
C ILE A 734 30.33 -6.88 -7.50
N TYR A 735 29.37 -6.31 -6.84
CA TYR A 735 29.51 -5.46 -5.65
C TYR A 735 29.04 -6.30 -4.46
N ALA A 736 29.94 -6.71 -3.59
CA ALA A 736 29.64 -7.61 -2.49
C ALA A 736 30.28 -7.13 -1.19
N ASP A 737 29.75 -7.60 -0.07
CA ASP A 737 30.34 -7.35 1.23
C ASP A 737 31.81 -7.87 1.29
N ALA A 738 32.69 -7.10 1.91
CA ALA A 738 34.04 -7.58 2.24
C ALA A 738 33.97 -8.69 3.32
N PRO A 739 35.00 -9.53 3.44
CA PRO A 739 35.00 -10.63 4.41
C PRO A 739 34.76 -10.21 5.87
N ASP A 740 35.11 -8.99 6.23
CA ASP A 740 34.97 -8.36 7.55
C ASP A 740 33.84 -7.32 7.62
N ALA A 741 32.99 -7.25 6.60
CA ALA A 741 31.84 -6.38 6.60
C ALA A 741 30.82 -6.79 7.67
N HIS A 742 30.14 -5.82 8.26
CA HIS A 742 29.09 -6.03 9.25
C HIS A 742 28.29 -4.74 9.40
N TYR A 743 26.97 -4.80 9.39
CA TYR A 743 26.10 -3.61 9.46
C TYR A 743 26.36 -2.70 10.65
N GLU A 744 26.87 -3.24 11.78
CA GLU A 744 27.14 -2.48 13.00
C GLU A 744 28.57 -1.97 13.09
N SER A 745 29.54 -2.85 12.87
CA SER A 745 30.96 -2.56 13.16
C SER A 745 31.77 -2.12 11.94
N ASN A 746 31.39 -2.55 10.72
CA ASN A 746 32.13 -2.24 9.49
C ASN A 746 31.19 -2.17 8.26
N PRO A 747 30.21 -1.25 8.24
CA PRO A 747 29.15 -1.23 7.21
C PRO A 747 29.65 -0.77 5.82
N GLN A 748 30.79 -0.10 5.75
CA GLN A 748 31.32 0.49 4.51
C GLN A 748 32.36 -0.41 3.82
N ALA A 749 32.59 -1.62 4.34
CA ALA A 749 33.54 -2.55 3.75
C ALA A 749 32.88 -3.36 2.61
N TYR A 750 33.33 -3.16 1.40
CA TYR A 750 32.88 -3.89 0.21
C TYR A 750 34.03 -4.24 -0.71
N VAL A 751 33.79 -5.16 -1.64
CA VAL A 751 34.70 -5.53 -2.72
C VAL A 751 33.99 -5.50 -4.06
N ILE A 752 34.71 -5.02 -5.10
CA ILE A 752 34.22 -5.03 -6.48
C ILE A 752 35.04 -6.04 -7.29
N THR A 753 34.35 -7.00 -7.88
CA THR A 753 34.98 -8.04 -8.73
C THR A 753 34.43 -7.94 -10.15
N LYS A 754 35.32 -7.87 -11.14
CA LYS A 754 34.95 -7.86 -12.56
C LYS A 754 35.42 -9.12 -13.27
N LYS A 755 34.54 -9.77 -14.03
CA LYS A 755 34.85 -10.98 -14.80
C LYS A 755 33.86 -11.16 -15.95
N THR A 756 34.18 -12.08 -16.87
CA THR A 756 33.23 -12.50 -17.90
C THR A 756 32.53 -13.78 -17.46
N VAL A 757 31.22 -13.83 -17.63
CA VAL A 757 30.41 -15.01 -17.29
C VAL A 757 29.50 -15.42 -18.45
N LYS A 758 28.92 -16.62 -18.37
CA LYS A 758 27.93 -17.15 -19.31
C LYS A 758 26.90 -18.02 -18.58
N ALA A 759 25.82 -18.36 -19.29
CA ALA A 759 24.81 -19.31 -18.80
C ALA A 759 25.43 -20.62 -18.30
N GLY A 760 24.82 -21.22 -17.27
CA GLY A 760 25.24 -22.48 -16.65
C GLY A 760 26.41 -22.36 -15.67
N GLN A 761 27.00 -21.16 -15.50
CA GLN A 761 28.02 -20.95 -14.46
C GLN A 761 27.37 -20.70 -13.09
N THR A 762 28.15 -20.92 -12.04
CA THR A 762 27.72 -20.72 -10.66
C THR A 762 28.64 -19.72 -9.97
N LEU A 763 28.04 -18.76 -9.26
CA LEU A 763 28.74 -17.83 -8.36
C LEU A 763 28.40 -18.21 -6.93
N LYS A 764 29.42 -18.19 -6.05
CA LYS A 764 29.24 -18.32 -4.61
C LYS A 764 29.47 -16.96 -3.98
N LEU A 765 28.48 -16.48 -3.27
CA LEU A 765 28.47 -15.16 -2.64
C LEU A 765 28.24 -15.34 -1.14
N LYS A 766 28.90 -14.54 -0.35
CA LYS A 766 28.70 -14.47 1.10
C LYS A 766 28.18 -13.07 1.43
N GLU A 767 27.09 -13.01 2.09
CA GLU A 767 26.46 -11.80 2.59
C GLU A 767 26.80 -11.64 4.07
N ALA A 768 27.28 -10.46 4.44
CA ALA A 768 27.56 -10.15 5.83
C ALA A 768 26.25 -9.93 6.62
N PRO A 769 26.25 -10.00 7.96
CA PRO A 769 25.13 -9.56 8.77
C PRO A 769 24.63 -8.16 8.35
N GLY A 770 23.34 -8.03 8.04
CA GLY A 770 22.70 -6.82 7.50
C GLY A 770 23.19 -6.41 6.11
N GLY A 771 23.89 -7.29 5.42
CA GLY A 771 24.54 -7.03 4.15
C GLY A 771 23.83 -7.57 2.95
N GLY A 772 24.60 -7.74 1.87
CA GLY A 772 24.09 -8.21 0.60
C GLY A 772 25.12 -8.17 -0.53
N PHE A 773 24.59 -8.27 -1.74
CA PHE A 773 25.36 -8.08 -2.97
C PHE A 773 24.48 -7.52 -4.09
N ALA A 774 25.14 -6.82 -5.01
CA ALA A 774 24.52 -6.37 -6.26
C ALA A 774 25.42 -6.74 -7.44
N ILE A 775 24.84 -7.19 -8.55
CA ILE A 775 25.58 -7.60 -9.74
C ILE A 775 24.98 -6.96 -10.98
N SER A 776 25.81 -6.37 -11.82
CA SER A 776 25.45 -6.01 -13.18
C SER A 776 26.03 -7.04 -14.17
N LEU A 777 25.19 -7.51 -15.10
CA LEU A 777 25.51 -8.49 -16.15
C LEU A 777 25.17 -7.86 -17.48
N ILE A 778 26.16 -7.22 -18.11
CA ILE A 778 25.98 -6.49 -19.36
C ILE A 778 26.32 -7.41 -20.53
N ALA A 779 25.37 -7.61 -21.44
CA ALA A 779 25.53 -8.46 -22.61
C ALA A 779 26.64 -7.93 -23.53
N MET A 780 27.50 -8.85 -24.03
CA MET A 780 28.66 -8.51 -24.87
C MET A 780 28.43 -8.90 -26.31
#